data_db5df86321ab83bb27f5314e840d8b25
#
_entry.id   db5df86321ab83bb27f5314e840d8b25
#
_cell.length_a   1.000
_cell.length_b   1.000
_cell.length_c   1.000
_cell.angle_alpha   90.00
_cell.angle_beta   90.00
_cell.angle_gamma   90.00
#
_symmetry.space_group_name_H-M   'P 1'
#
loop_
_entity.id
_entity.type
_entity.pdbx_description
1 polymer ?
#
loop_
_entity_poly.entity_id
_entity_poly.type
_entity_poly.pdbx_seq_one_letter_code
_entity_poly.pdbx_strand_id
1 'polypeptide(L)'
;MVVPAGLDPQVLVDEVHKTGYTAALPEPPAPVHEHAREERGDAAHGDMHDHDVAGVRPRLIGATTLTVPVLLLSMVPALQFPNWQWAALALASPVVLWAAWPFHRAAWINLRHGAATMDTLISMGVLAAYAWSLYALFLGTAAEPGMTETFRWTIGRGDGTGNLYLEVATAVTTFVLAGRYAEQRAKRTAGAALRALLELGAKDAAVLRPGASPDARIEERVPISELRIGDEFVVRPGEKIATDGVVVSGTSAVDVSMLTGESVPVEVAAGDPVTGATVNAGGRLVVRATRVGADTQLAQMARLVEEAQAGKSAVQRLVDRISGVFVPVVIALSLTTLAVWLLLGFGAAPAFTAAVAVLIIACPCALGLATPIALLMGTGRGAQLGILIKGPEVLESTRRVDTIVLDKTGTVTEGRMSLVDAIPADGVSREELLRVGGALEAASEHPIAQAVARTARDELGALPAVESFANDPGRGVSGVVEGRGALAGRPALLADWAVAVPEALAAAQAAAAAEGRTAVIVAWDGEARGVLVVADRIKTTSAEAVARLRALGLEPVLLTGDNATVAAHVAAEAGIDRVIADVLPRDKVDVVRRLQDEGRVVAMVGDGVNDAAALAQADLGMAMGTGTDAAIEASDITLVSGDLRAAADAVRLSRRTLGTIKGNLFWAFAYNVAALPLAALGLLNPMLAGAAMAFSSVFVVGNSLLLRRFRPIRPEKAAR
;
A
#
# COMPACT_ATOMS: atom_id res chain seq x y z
N MET A 1 4.62 -11.06 -20.98
CA MET A 1 4.13 -11.59 -22.29
C MET A 1 3.01 -10.64 -22.70
N VAL A 2 3.18 -9.93 -23.79
CA VAL A 2 2.12 -9.03 -24.31
C VAL A 2 1.13 -9.93 -25.04
N VAL A 3 -0.09 -10.00 -24.52
CA VAL A 3 -1.17 -10.77 -25.16
C VAL A 3 -1.69 -9.92 -26.35
N PRO A 4 -1.75 -10.45 -27.56
CA PRO A 4 -2.33 -9.71 -28.69
C PRO A 4 -3.79 -9.32 -28.39
N ALA A 5 -4.17 -8.09 -28.72
CA ALA A 5 -5.54 -7.63 -28.58
C ALA A 5 -6.45 -8.51 -29.45
N GLY A 6 -7.44 -9.19 -28.81
CA GLY A 6 -8.40 -10.05 -29.49
C GLY A 6 -8.23 -11.55 -29.23
N LEU A 7 -7.29 -12.00 -28.40
CA LEU A 7 -7.20 -13.41 -27.99
C LEU A 7 -8.29 -13.70 -26.96
N ASP A 8 -9.05 -14.79 -27.18
CA ASP A 8 -10.02 -15.28 -26.20
C ASP A 8 -9.28 -15.67 -24.90
N PRO A 9 -9.62 -15.09 -23.75
CA PRO A 9 -9.02 -15.43 -22.46
C PRO A 9 -9.13 -16.91 -22.11
N GLN A 10 -10.12 -17.66 -22.62
CA GLN A 10 -10.27 -19.09 -22.40
C GLN A 10 -9.11 -19.89 -23.01
N VAL A 11 -8.57 -19.44 -24.13
CA VAL A 11 -7.40 -20.09 -24.77
C VAL A 11 -6.17 -20.03 -23.86
N LEU A 12 -6.02 -18.95 -23.10
CA LEU A 12 -4.93 -18.83 -22.12
C LEU A 12 -5.13 -19.79 -20.94
N VAL A 13 -6.36 -19.93 -20.46
CA VAL A 13 -6.71 -20.89 -19.40
C VAL A 13 -6.43 -22.31 -19.86
N ASP A 14 -6.85 -22.67 -21.08
CA ASP A 14 -6.64 -24.02 -21.64
C ASP A 14 -5.13 -24.32 -21.82
N GLU A 15 -4.34 -23.33 -22.23
CA GLU A 15 -2.89 -23.52 -22.39
C GLU A 15 -2.19 -23.69 -21.01
N VAL A 16 -2.64 -22.95 -19.98
CA VAL A 16 -2.16 -23.14 -18.60
C VAL A 16 -2.54 -24.53 -18.08
N HIS A 17 -3.74 -25.03 -18.37
CA HIS A 17 -4.16 -26.37 -18.00
C HIS A 17 -3.34 -27.46 -18.69
N LYS A 18 -2.99 -27.30 -19.98
CA LYS A 18 -2.11 -28.23 -20.72
C LYS A 18 -0.72 -28.34 -20.11
N THR A 19 -0.23 -27.25 -19.49
CA THR A 19 1.06 -27.25 -18.80
C THR A 19 1.00 -27.85 -17.38
N GLY A 20 -0.18 -28.34 -16.94
CA GLY A 20 -0.38 -29.00 -15.65
C GLY A 20 -0.66 -28.07 -14.47
N TYR A 21 -0.85 -26.78 -14.74
CA TYR A 21 -1.30 -25.78 -13.75
C TYR A 21 -2.81 -25.55 -13.87
N THR A 22 -3.42 -25.01 -12.82
CA THR A 22 -4.83 -24.61 -12.83
C THR A 22 -4.94 -23.10 -12.98
N ALA A 23 -5.78 -22.65 -13.90
CA ALA A 23 -6.17 -21.25 -14.06
C ALA A 23 -7.69 -21.19 -14.22
N ALA A 24 -8.31 -20.13 -13.76
CA ALA A 24 -9.72 -19.81 -14.00
C ALA A 24 -9.83 -18.34 -14.39
N LEU A 25 -10.78 -18.03 -15.26
CA LEU A 25 -11.12 -16.63 -15.53
C LEU A 25 -11.83 -16.05 -14.30
N PRO A 26 -11.60 -14.77 -13.96
CA PRO A 26 -12.42 -14.08 -12.99
C PRO A 26 -13.89 -14.12 -13.46
N GLU A 27 -14.80 -14.52 -12.59
CA GLU A 27 -16.22 -14.43 -12.92
C GLU A 27 -16.59 -12.97 -13.14
N PRO A 28 -17.29 -12.63 -14.27
CA PRO A 28 -17.82 -11.30 -14.44
C PRO A 28 -18.83 -11.01 -13.31
N PRO A 29 -18.92 -9.77 -12.82
CA PRO A 29 -19.92 -9.41 -11.81
C PRO A 29 -21.31 -9.79 -12.36
N ALA A 30 -22.01 -10.65 -11.60
CA ALA A 30 -23.31 -11.19 -12.00
C ALA A 30 -24.32 -10.04 -12.20
N PRO A 31 -25.10 -10.03 -13.31
CA PRO A 31 -26.22 -9.11 -13.44
C PRO A 31 -27.28 -9.48 -12.38
N VAL A 32 -27.76 -8.47 -11.69
CA VAL A 32 -28.82 -8.59 -10.68
C VAL A 32 -30.12 -9.09 -11.35
N HIS A 33 -30.43 -10.38 -11.18
CA HIS A 33 -31.76 -10.91 -11.44
C HIS A 33 -32.36 -11.48 -10.15
N GLU A 34 -33.57 -11.04 -9.87
CA GLU A 34 -34.43 -11.42 -8.76
C GLU A 34 -34.75 -12.92 -8.72
N HIS A 35 -34.94 -13.38 -7.48
CA HIS A 35 -35.59 -14.62 -7.02
C HIS A 35 -34.80 -15.93 -7.09
N ALA A 36 -34.18 -16.27 -5.94
CA ALA A 36 -34.49 -17.51 -5.21
C ALA A 36 -33.74 -17.53 -3.88
N ARG A 37 -34.48 -17.64 -2.80
CA ARG A 37 -34.02 -18.04 -1.47
C ARG A 37 -33.35 -19.40 -1.56
N GLU A 38 -32.19 -19.52 -0.97
CA GLU A 38 -31.82 -20.51 0.03
C GLU A 38 -30.28 -20.59 0.15
N GLU A 39 -29.85 -20.39 1.36
CA GLU A 39 -28.63 -20.84 2.02
C GLU A 39 -27.50 -21.41 1.13
N ARG A 40 -26.55 -20.57 0.72
CA ARG A 40 -25.13 -20.94 0.64
C ARG A 40 -24.29 -19.68 0.86
N GLY A 41 -23.67 -19.66 2.03
CA GLY A 41 -22.87 -18.56 2.53
C GLY A 41 -21.65 -18.23 1.69
N ASP A 42 -21.19 -17.02 1.84
CA ASP A 42 -19.89 -16.42 1.56
C ASP A 42 -18.73 -17.38 1.28
N ALA A 43 -18.56 -17.82 0.03
CA ALA A 43 -17.49 -18.76 -0.28
C ALA A 43 -16.75 -18.56 -1.62
N ALA A 44 -17.01 -17.49 -2.40
CA ALA A 44 -16.46 -17.46 -3.76
C ALA A 44 -15.11 -16.73 -3.94
N HIS A 45 -14.65 -15.89 -3.01
CA HIS A 45 -13.33 -15.22 -3.09
C HIS A 45 -12.31 -15.65 -2.03
N GLY A 46 -12.73 -16.46 -1.04
CA GLY A 46 -11.86 -17.06 -0.02
C GLY A 46 -11.23 -18.39 -0.42
N ASP A 47 -11.86 -19.13 -1.32
CA ASP A 47 -11.63 -20.58 -1.45
C ASP A 47 -10.33 -21.00 -2.16
N MET A 48 -9.78 -20.22 -3.08
CA MET A 48 -8.56 -20.65 -3.79
C MET A 48 -7.30 -20.63 -2.89
N HIS A 49 -7.24 -19.74 -1.90
CA HIS A 49 -6.16 -19.71 -0.89
C HIS A 49 -6.44 -20.58 0.33
N ASP A 50 -7.71 -20.92 0.62
CA ASP A 50 -8.08 -21.78 1.74
C ASP A 50 -7.82 -23.26 1.47
N HIS A 51 -7.99 -23.72 0.24
CA HIS A 51 -7.68 -25.10 -0.16
C HIS A 51 -6.18 -25.44 -0.02
N ASP A 52 -5.28 -24.48 -0.24
CA ASP A 52 -3.82 -24.69 -0.11
C ASP A 52 -3.38 -24.90 1.37
N VAL A 53 -3.98 -24.19 2.33
CA VAL A 53 -3.63 -24.34 3.75
C VAL A 53 -4.33 -25.55 4.37
N ALA A 54 -5.55 -25.84 3.93
CA ALA A 54 -6.25 -27.08 4.31
C ALA A 54 -5.42 -28.33 3.94
N GLY A 55 -4.63 -28.25 2.85
CA GLY A 55 -3.75 -29.34 2.42
C GLY A 55 -2.41 -29.45 3.19
N VAL A 56 -1.80 -28.34 3.60
CA VAL A 56 -0.47 -28.35 4.27
C VAL A 56 -0.56 -28.68 5.75
N ARG A 57 -1.57 -28.18 6.47
CA ARG A 57 -1.73 -28.40 7.93
C ARG A 57 -1.84 -29.87 8.30
N PRO A 58 -2.72 -30.69 7.71
CA PRO A 58 -2.80 -32.12 8.04
C PRO A 58 -1.54 -32.88 7.69
N ARG A 59 -0.85 -32.52 6.57
CA ARG A 59 0.44 -33.12 6.20
C ARG A 59 1.53 -32.78 7.21
N LEU A 60 1.59 -31.53 7.70
CA LEU A 60 2.53 -31.12 8.74
C LEU A 60 2.27 -31.86 10.06
N ILE A 61 1.03 -31.96 10.48
CA ILE A 61 0.66 -32.68 11.71
C ILE A 61 1.04 -34.17 11.56
N GLY A 62 0.64 -34.83 10.47
CA GLY A 62 0.98 -36.20 10.21
C GLY A 62 2.49 -36.44 10.12
N ALA A 63 3.20 -35.58 9.36
CA ALA A 63 4.66 -35.64 9.27
C ALA A 63 5.33 -35.49 10.65
N THR A 64 4.92 -34.51 11.45
CA THR A 64 5.49 -34.28 12.78
C THR A 64 5.25 -35.44 13.72
N THR A 65 4.01 -35.97 13.74
CA THR A 65 3.62 -37.11 14.59
C THR A 65 4.41 -38.36 14.25
N LEU A 66 4.74 -38.60 12.98
CA LEU A 66 5.51 -39.77 12.54
C LEU A 66 7.03 -39.52 12.62
N THR A 67 7.49 -38.30 12.37
CA THR A 67 8.92 -37.98 12.41
C THR A 67 9.48 -38.01 13.81
N VAL A 68 8.74 -37.54 14.82
CA VAL A 68 9.23 -37.55 16.22
C VAL A 68 9.62 -38.97 16.69
N PRO A 69 8.78 -40.00 16.54
CA PRO A 69 9.20 -41.37 16.86
C PRO A 69 10.41 -41.87 16.05
N VAL A 70 10.47 -41.53 14.74
CA VAL A 70 11.66 -41.92 13.91
C VAL A 70 12.92 -41.29 14.46
N LEU A 71 12.89 -39.98 14.79
CA LEU A 71 14.02 -39.28 15.39
C LEU A 71 14.44 -39.88 16.73
N LEU A 72 13.48 -40.19 17.61
CA LEU A 72 13.75 -40.83 18.91
C LEU A 72 14.41 -42.21 18.75
N LEU A 73 13.89 -43.02 17.82
CA LEU A 73 14.47 -44.34 17.53
C LEU A 73 15.87 -44.23 16.93
N SER A 74 16.12 -43.26 16.04
CA SER A 74 17.43 -43.11 15.39
C SER A 74 18.47 -42.42 16.29
N MET A 75 18.06 -41.55 17.24
CA MET A 75 18.99 -40.72 18.01
C MET A 75 19.24 -41.21 19.45
N VAL A 76 18.31 -42.00 20.00
CA VAL A 76 18.37 -42.42 21.41
C VAL A 76 18.62 -43.92 21.48
N PRO A 77 19.86 -44.37 21.71
CA PRO A 77 20.20 -45.82 21.72
C PRO A 77 19.38 -46.63 22.73
N ALA A 78 18.95 -46.02 23.85
CA ALA A 78 18.11 -46.70 24.85
C ALA A 78 16.69 -47.06 24.34
N LEU A 79 16.24 -46.48 23.25
CA LEU A 79 14.93 -46.75 22.62
C LEU A 79 15.07 -47.73 21.45
N GLN A 80 16.28 -48.13 21.07
CA GLN A 80 16.56 -49.02 19.97
C GLN A 80 16.41 -50.49 20.43
N PHE A 81 15.20 -51.02 20.18
CA PHE A 81 14.85 -52.42 20.39
C PHE A 81 15.29 -53.30 19.20
N PRO A 82 15.39 -54.63 19.33
CA PRO A 82 15.71 -55.50 18.19
C PRO A 82 14.75 -55.26 17.02
N ASN A 83 15.30 -55.00 15.81
CA ASN A 83 14.58 -54.65 14.58
C ASN A 83 13.89 -53.27 14.59
N TRP A 84 14.31 -52.33 15.39
CA TRP A 84 13.78 -50.96 15.41
C TRP A 84 13.83 -50.26 14.02
N GLN A 85 14.76 -50.66 13.17
CA GLN A 85 14.96 -50.14 11.82
C GLN A 85 13.73 -50.32 10.94
N TRP A 86 13.03 -51.47 11.05
CA TRP A 86 11.79 -51.74 10.31
C TRP A 86 10.62 -50.90 10.81
N ALA A 87 10.56 -50.67 12.12
CA ALA A 87 9.58 -49.74 12.69
C ALA A 87 9.83 -48.30 12.21
N ALA A 88 11.09 -47.86 12.17
CA ALA A 88 11.48 -46.57 11.62
C ALA A 88 11.11 -46.45 10.13
N LEU A 89 11.34 -47.48 9.32
CA LEU A 89 10.92 -47.51 7.90
C LEU A 89 9.40 -47.40 7.75
N ALA A 90 8.64 -48.16 8.52
CA ALA A 90 7.18 -48.12 8.49
C ALA A 90 6.61 -46.72 8.83
N LEU A 91 7.22 -46.01 9.79
CA LEU A 91 6.84 -44.65 10.17
C LEU A 91 7.32 -43.60 9.17
N ALA A 92 8.52 -43.77 8.58
CA ALA A 92 9.09 -42.83 7.62
C ALA A 92 8.40 -42.87 6.26
N SER A 93 7.95 -44.03 5.80
CA SER A 93 7.36 -44.22 4.47
C SER A 93 6.15 -43.31 4.22
N PRO A 94 5.16 -43.17 5.11
CA PRO A 94 4.07 -42.22 4.91
C PRO A 94 4.55 -40.74 4.87
N VAL A 95 5.60 -40.39 5.60
CA VAL A 95 6.15 -39.04 5.55
C VAL A 95 6.77 -38.75 4.20
N VAL A 96 7.58 -39.67 3.68
CA VAL A 96 8.26 -39.50 2.39
C VAL A 96 7.27 -39.60 1.21
N LEU A 97 6.34 -40.53 1.21
CA LEU A 97 5.47 -40.78 0.05
C LEU A 97 4.22 -39.91 0.03
N TRP A 98 3.59 -39.67 1.21
CA TRP A 98 2.34 -38.92 1.28
C TRP A 98 2.58 -37.47 1.71
N ALA A 99 3.32 -37.22 2.78
CA ALA A 99 3.50 -35.85 3.28
C ALA A 99 4.39 -35.02 2.34
N ALA A 100 5.45 -35.64 1.73
CA ALA A 100 6.34 -35.00 0.76
C ALA A 100 5.78 -34.96 -0.67
N TRP A 101 4.63 -35.59 -0.94
CA TRP A 101 4.04 -35.69 -2.30
C TRP A 101 3.93 -34.37 -3.05
N PRO A 102 3.53 -33.21 -2.44
CA PRO A 102 3.49 -31.95 -3.15
C PRO A 102 4.85 -31.53 -3.74
N PHE A 103 5.95 -31.82 -3.04
CA PHE A 103 7.30 -31.52 -3.50
C PHE A 103 7.69 -32.43 -4.67
N HIS A 104 7.38 -33.74 -4.59
CA HIS A 104 7.67 -34.71 -5.65
C HIS A 104 6.90 -34.39 -6.92
N ARG A 105 5.60 -34.04 -6.79
CA ARG A 105 4.77 -33.63 -7.92
C ARG A 105 5.29 -32.37 -8.58
N ALA A 106 5.60 -31.33 -7.79
CA ALA A 106 6.13 -30.08 -8.31
C ALA A 106 7.50 -30.25 -8.99
N ALA A 107 8.40 -31.04 -8.39
CA ALA A 107 9.69 -31.38 -8.97
C ALA A 107 9.53 -32.08 -10.31
N TRP A 108 8.62 -33.07 -10.43
CA TRP A 108 8.35 -33.79 -11.65
C TRP A 108 7.79 -32.91 -12.77
N ILE A 109 6.81 -32.06 -12.45
CA ILE A 109 6.20 -31.14 -13.42
C ILE A 109 7.26 -30.17 -13.96
N ASN A 110 8.03 -29.54 -13.07
CA ASN A 110 9.07 -28.59 -13.47
C ASN A 110 10.17 -29.24 -14.30
N LEU A 111 10.60 -30.47 -13.94
CA LEU A 111 11.62 -31.20 -14.67
C LEU A 111 11.17 -31.53 -16.09
N ARG A 112 9.89 -31.88 -16.29
CA ARG A 112 9.31 -32.12 -17.64
C ARG A 112 9.37 -30.87 -18.53
N HIS A 113 9.38 -29.71 -17.96
CA HIS A 113 9.52 -28.42 -18.67
C HIS A 113 10.97 -27.88 -18.70
N GLY A 114 11.96 -28.73 -18.35
CA GLY A 114 13.37 -28.36 -18.35
C GLY A 114 13.75 -27.32 -17.27
N ALA A 115 12.89 -27.12 -16.27
CA ALA A 115 13.14 -26.22 -15.16
C ALA A 115 13.47 -27.00 -13.89
N ALA A 116 14.54 -26.60 -13.21
CA ALA A 116 14.89 -27.12 -11.89
C ALA A 116 14.61 -26.04 -10.83
N THR A 117 13.79 -26.41 -9.83
CA THR A 117 13.35 -25.52 -8.75
C THR A 117 13.81 -26.02 -7.39
N MET A 118 13.54 -25.25 -6.32
CA MET A 118 13.82 -25.70 -4.96
C MET A 118 13.11 -27.02 -4.60
N ASP A 119 11.90 -27.26 -5.14
CA ASP A 119 11.18 -28.52 -4.93
C ASP A 119 11.92 -29.70 -5.54
N THR A 120 12.69 -29.48 -6.62
CA THR A 120 13.56 -30.49 -7.23
C THR A 120 14.68 -30.90 -6.26
N LEU A 121 15.33 -29.94 -5.59
CA LEU A 121 16.40 -30.23 -4.62
C LEU A 121 15.86 -30.99 -3.40
N ILE A 122 14.71 -30.57 -2.86
CA ILE A 122 14.06 -31.22 -1.71
C ILE A 122 13.67 -32.66 -2.10
N SER A 123 12.99 -32.82 -3.22
CA SER A 123 12.54 -34.13 -3.72
C SER A 123 13.70 -35.06 -3.93
N MET A 124 14.78 -34.63 -4.59
CA MET A 124 16.00 -35.42 -4.80
C MET A 124 16.66 -35.80 -3.49
N GLY A 125 16.85 -34.85 -2.56
CA GLY A 125 17.47 -35.12 -1.26
C GLY A 125 16.69 -36.11 -0.40
N VAL A 126 15.36 -35.94 -0.31
CA VAL A 126 14.48 -36.83 0.45
C VAL A 126 14.42 -38.25 -0.18
N LEU A 127 14.19 -38.33 -1.50
CA LEU A 127 14.15 -39.62 -2.19
C LEU A 127 15.50 -40.35 -2.18
N ALA A 128 16.61 -39.61 -2.28
CA ALA A 128 17.94 -40.20 -2.21
C ALA A 128 18.20 -40.77 -0.81
N ALA A 129 17.92 -40.01 0.28
CA ALA A 129 18.06 -40.52 1.65
C ALA A 129 17.17 -41.74 1.92
N TYR A 130 15.94 -41.72 1.41
CA TYR A 130 15.02 -42.86 1.54
C TYR A 130 15.50 -44.07 0.75
N ALA A 131 15.91 -43.93 -0.52
CA ALA A 131 16.41 -45.00 -1.35
C ALA A 131 17.69 -45.63 -0.78
N TRP A 132 18.59 -44.79 -0.23
CA TRP A 132 19.77 -45.32 0.48
C TRP A 132 19.37 -46.17 1.69
N SER A 133 18.42 -45.70 2.51
CA SER A 133 17.95 -46.44 3.69
C SER A 133 17.31 -47.77 3.29
N LEU A 134 16.57 -47.84 2.16
CA LEU A 134 16.08 -49.10 1.60
C LEU A 134 17.23 -50.00 1.18
N TYR A 135 18.25 -49.48 0.48
CA TYR A 135 19.42 -50.26 0.09
C TYR A 135 20.14 -50.80 1.32
N ALA A 136 20.37 -50.01 2.36
CA ALA A 136 21.04 -50.42 3.58
C ALA A 136 20.26 -51.49 4.36
N LEU A 137 18.91 -51.42 4.36
CA LEU A 137 18.05 -52.42 5.03
C LEU A 137 17.92 -53.72 4.27
N PHE A 138 17.77 -53.68 2.92
CA PHE A 138 17.50 -54.89 2.13
C PHE A 138 18.76 -55.57 1.59
N LEU A 139 19.83 -54.80 1.32
CA LEU A 139 21.04 -55.27 0.66
C LEU A 139 22.31 -54.97 1.47
N GLY A 140 22.23 -54.15 2.51
CA GLY A 140 23.34 -53.82 3.42
C GLY A 140 23.24 -54.56 4.75
N THR A 141 23.95 -54.06 5.75
CA THR A 141 24.05 -54.63 7.12
C THR A 141 23.11 -53.95 8.10
N ALA A 142 22.33 -52.97 7.71
CA ALA A 142 21.44 -52.17 8.58
C ALA A 142 20.30 -53.01 9.20
N ALA A 143 19.93 -54.16 8.63
CA ALA A 143 18.87 -55.01 9.13
C ALA A 143 19.34 -56.02 10.20
N GLU A 144 20.61 -56.00 10.61
CA GLU A 144 21.12 -56.94 11.60
C GLU A 144 20.44 -56.70 12.95
N PRO A 145 19.92 -57.77 13.63
CA PRO A 145 19.28 -57.64 14.91
C PRO A 145 20.25 -57.18 15.97
N GLY A 146 19.88 -56.11 16.74
CA GLY A 146 20.69 -55.56 17.79
C GLY A 146 21.69 -54.46 17.35
N MET A 147 21.69 -54.09 16.09
CA MET A 147 22.40 -52.90 15.59
C MET A 147 21.93 -51.64 16.36
N THR A 148 22.88 -50.85 16.86
CA THR A 148 22.62 -49.57 17.49
C THR A 148 23.26 -48.45 16.70
N GLU A 149 22.53 -47.36 16.49
CA GLU A 149 23.01 -46.17 15.82
C GLU A 149 23.09 -45.01 16.80
N THR A 150 24.15 -44.19 16.69
CA THR A 150 24.34 -43.02 17.54
C THR A 150 24.39 -41.76 16.70
N PHE A 151 23.72 -40.73 17.12
CA PHE A 151 23.72 -39.43 16.43
C PHE A 151 25.15 -38.82 16.41
N ARG A 152 25.58 -38.40 15.21
CA ARG A 152 26.86 -37.71 14.99
C ARG A 152 26.65 -36.35 14.38
N TRP A 153 27.31 -35.34 14.93
CA TRP A 153 27.24 -33.95 14.40
C TRP A 153 27.92 -33.81 13.03
N THR A 154 28.98 -34.59 12.78
CA THR A 154 29.74 -34.58 11.55
C THR A 154 29.68 -35.96 10.87
N ILE A 155 29.94 -35.99 9.56
CA ILE A 155 29.98 -37.22 8.80
C ILE A 155 31.24 -38.02 9.16
N GLY A 156 31.07 -39.22 9.70
CA GLY A 156 32.18 -40.10 10.07
C GLY A 156 32.83 -40.74 8.85
N ARG A 157 34.14 -41.04 8.94
CA ARG A 157 34.88 -41.83 7.93
C ARG A 157 34.73 -43.32 8.27
N GLY A 158 33.81 -44.00 7.66
CA GLY A 158 33.56 -45.44 7.81
C GLY A 158 32.92 -46.05 6.58
N ASP A 159 32.91 -47.37 6.47
CA ASP A 159 32.29 -48.05 5.34
C ASP A 159 30.76 -47.86 5.24
N GLY A 160 30.11 -47.48 6.35
CA GLY A 160 28.78 -46.90 6.42
C GLY A 160 27.62 -47.70 5.80
N THR A 161 27.85 -48.95 5.46
CA THR A 161 26.85 -49.83 4.81
C THR A 161 25.66 -50.17 5.72
N GLY A 162 25.79 -49.88 7.02
CA GLY A 162 24.75 -50.02 8.03
C GLY A 162 24.01 -48.70 8.37
N ASN A 163 24.43 -47.53 7.86
CA ASN A 163 23.83 -46.25 8.25
C ASN A 163 22.46 -46.07 7.56
N LEU A 164 21.48 -45.69 8.37
CA LEU A 164 20.15 -45.28 7.92
C LEU A 164 20.05 -43.76 7.84
N TYR A 165 19.21 -43.24 6.95
CA TYR A 165 18.92 -41.81 6.78
C TYR A 165 17.41 -41.52 6.78
N LEU A 166 16.63 -42.41 7.43
CA LEU A 166 15.17 -42.26 7.54
C LEU A 166 14.81 -41.01 8.35
N GLU A 167 15.60 -40.71 9.40
CA GLU A 167 15.46 -39.52 10.22
C GLU A 167 15.76 -38.25 9.41
N VAL A 168 16.72 -38.27 8.51
CA VAL A 168 17.04 -37.16 7.60
C VAL A 168 15.87 -36.91 6.64
N ALA A 169 15.38 -37.94 5.97
CA ALA A 169 14.28 -37.85 5.00
C ALA A 169 13.00 -37.28 5.66
N THR A 170 12.68 -37.76 6.88
CA THR A 170 11.47 -37.34 7.59
C THR A 170 11.63 -35.96 8.21
N ALA A 171 12.79 -35.64 8.82
CA ALA A 171 13.07 -34.34 9.41
C ALA A 171 13.08 -33.22 8.36
N VAL A 172 13.76 -33.42 7.23
CA VAL A 172 13.79 -32.44 6.14
C VAL A 172 12.39 -32.18 5.61
N THR A 173 11.59 -33.22 5.35
CA THR A 173 10.20 -33.10 4.91
C THR A 173 9.39 -32.29 5.92
N THR A 174 9.50 -32.62 7.20
CA THR A 174 8.76 -31.94 8.28
C THR A 174 9.19 -30.48 8.43
N PHE A 175 10.49 -30.17 8.39
CA PHE A 175 10.98 -28.80 8.47
C PHE A 175 10.55 -27.94 7.28
N VAL A 176 10.57 -28.49 6.07
CA VAL A 176 10.09 -27.76 4.88
C VAL A 176 8.59 -27.53 4.93
N LEU A 177 7.79 -28.51 5.36
CA LEU A 177 6.36 -28.35 5.59
C LEU A 177 6.06 -27.29 6.66
N ALA A 178 6.84 -27.26 7.75
CA ALA A 178 6.71 -26.26 8.79
C ALA A 178 7.02 -24.85 8.24
N GLY A 179 8.07 -24.72 7.43
CA GLY A 179 8.41 -23.48 6.72
C GLY A 179 7.26 -23.00 5.80
N ARG A 180 6.70 -23.89 4.98
CA ARG A 180 5.54 -23.58 4.12
C ARG A 180 4.29 -23.22 4.92
N TYR A 181 4.03 -23.89 6.02
CA TYR A 181 2.90 -23.55 6.89
C TYR A 181 3.07 -22.15 7.53
N ALA A 182 4.27 -21.83 8.02
CA ALA A 182 4.58 -20.51 8.55
C ALA A 182 4.43 -19.42 7.47
N GLU A 183 4.86 -19.69 6.24
CA GLU A 183 4.66 -18.86 5.07
C GLU A 183 3.18 -18.55 4.81
N GLN A 184 2.38 -19.61 4.67
CA GLN A 184 0.96 -19.47 4.37
C GLN A 184 0.23 -18.72 5.50
N ARG A 185 0.58 -19.01 6.76
CA ARG A 185 0.04 -18.29 7.92
C ARG A 185 0.42 -16.81 7.90
N ALA A 186 1.66 -16.48 7.52
CA ALA A 186 2.11 -15.09 7.40
C ALA A 186 1.37 -14.35 6.28
N LYS A 187 1.18 -14.98 5.11
CA LYS A 187 0.39 -14.44 4.00
C LYS A 187 -1.06 -14.17 4.41
N ARG A 188 -1.70 -15.09 5.14
CA ARG A 188 -3.06 -14.89 5.69
C ARG A 188 -3.14 -13.72 6.68
N THR A 189 -2.19 -13.66 7.62
CA THR A 189 -2.16 -12.58 8.61
C THR A 189 -1.97 -11.21 7.96
N ALA A 190 -1.24 -11.18 6.86
CA ALA A 190 -1.02 -9.98 6.07
C ALA A 190 -2.25 -9.59 5.23
N GLY A 191 -2.89 -10.55 4.57
CA GLY A 191 -4.15 -10.33 3.85
C GLY A 191 -5.34 -10.01 4.76
N ALA A 192 -5.30 -10.38 6.05
CA ALA A 192 -6.32 -10.01 7.01
C ALA A 192 -6.38 -8.48 7.26
N ALA A 193 -5.27 -7.76 7.13
CA ALA A 193 -5.26 -6.31 7.25
C ALA A 193 -6.02 -5.64 6.09
N LEU A 194 -5.92 -6.19 4.88
CA LEU A 194 -6.68 -5.73 3.72
C LEU A 194 -8.17 -6.06 3.84
N ARG A 195 -8.49 -7.29 4.25
CA ARG A 195 -9.89 -7.68 4.52
C ARG A 195 -10.52 -6.82 5.60
N ALA A 196 -9.78 -6.51 6.67
CA ALA A 196 -10.24 -5.60 7.71
C ALA A 196 -10.55 -4.18 7.17
N LEU A 197 -9.81 -3.68 6.17
CA LEU A 197 -10.15 -2.43 5.50
C LEU A 197 -11.47 -2.54 4.71
N LEU A 198 -11.68 -3.62 3.96
CA LEU A 198 -12.93 -3.86 3.23
C LEU A 198 -14.14 -4.05 4.15
N GLU A 199 -13.94 -4.68 5.32
CA GLU A 199 -14.97 -4.87 6.35
C GLU A 199 -15.29 -3.60 7.16
N LEU A 200 -14.54 -2.50 6.94
CA LEU A 200 -14.81 -1.22 7.60
C LEU A 200 -16.09 -0.57 7.11
N GLY A 201 -16.58 -0.85 5.90
CA GLY A 201 -17.80 -0.31 5.33
C GLY A 201 -19.04 -0.54 6.22
N ALA A 202 -20.05 0.31 6.08
CA ALA A 202 -21.37 0.07 6.64
C ALA A 202 -22.03 -1.13 5.91
N LYS A 203 -22.90 -1.86 6.58
CA LYS A 203 -23.63 -2.99 5.98
C LYS A 203 -24.97 -2.58 5.43
N ASP A 204 -25.57 -1.55 6.01
CA ASP A 204 -26.87 -0.99 5.65
C ASP A 204 -26.87 0.54 5.76
N ALA A 205 -27.86 1.18 5.15
CA ALA A 205 -28.08 2.63 5.19
C ALA A 205 -29.54 2.95 5.49
N ALA A 206 -29.81 4.00 6.27
CA ALA A 206 -31.15 4.52 6.51
C ALA A 206 -31.51 5.55 5.43
N VAL A 207 -32.08 5.11 4.29
CA VAL A 207 -32.39 5.95 3.13
C VAL A 207 -33.69 6.70 3.36
N LEU A 208 -33.74 7.96 2.96
CA LEU A 208 -34.92 8.81 3.00
C LEU A 208 -35.73 8.64 1.70
N ARG A 209 -36.88 7.96 1.80
CA ARG A 209 -37.83 7.79 0.70
C ARG A 209 -38.99 8.79 0.79
N PRO A 210 -39.61 9.19 -0.34
CA PRO A 210 -40.82 9.99 -0.32
C PRO A 210 -41.94 9.26 0.45
N GLY A 211 -42.59 9.96 1.37
CA GLY A 211 -43.73 9.45 2.12
C GLY A 211 -45.08 9.70 1.45
N ALA A 212 -46.16 9.44 2.15
CA ALA A 212 -47.54 9.58 1.67
C ALA A 212 -47.97 11.06 1.41
N SER A 213 -47.21 12.04 1.92
CA SER A 213 -47.39 13.47 1.63
C SER A 213 -46.10 14.08 1.07
N PRO A 214 -46.17 15.16 0.27
CA PRO A 214 -45.01 15.78 -0.39
C PRO A 214 -43.85 16.14 0.57
N ASP A 215 -44.17 16.46 1.83
CA ASP A 215 -43.18 16.84 2.84
C ASP A 215 -42.81 15.71 3.79
N ALA A 216 -43.46 14.54 3.71
CA ALA A 216 -43.14 13.41 4.56
C ALA A 216 -42.04 12.56 3.94
N ARG A 217 -40.94 12.41 4.67
CA ARG A 217 -39.87 11.48 4.31
C ARG A 217 -39.87 10.31 5.28
N ILE A 218 -39.86 9.09 4.75
CA ILE A 218 -39.82 7.85 5.53
C ILE A 218 -38.40 7.31 5.48
N GLU A 219 -37.86 6.95 6.64
CA GLU A 219 -36.56 6.28 6.73
C GLU A 219 -36.76 4.78 6.47
N GLU A 220 -36.13 4.27 5.46
CA GLU A 220 -36.08 2.86 5.09
C GLU A 220 -34.66 2.34 5.21
N ARG A 221 -34.47 1.24 5.95
CA ARG A 221 -33.18 0.59 6.08
C ARG A 221 -32.95 -0.36 4.93
N VAL A 222 -31.97 -0.07 4.07
CA VAL A 222 -31.64 -0.88 2.91
C VAL A 222 -30.21 -1.41 3.01
N PRO A 223 -29.91 -2.59 2.46
CA PRO A 223 -28.52 -3.05 2.29
C PRO A 223 -27.72 -2.07 1.47
N ILE A 224 -26.41 -1.95 1.75
CA ILE A 224 -25.54 -1.01 1.02
C ILE A 224 -25.49 -1.31 -0.49
N SER A 225 -25.70 -2.56 -0.91
CA SER A 225 -25.74 -2.99 -2.30
C SER A 225 -26.93 -2.42 -3.09
N GLU A 226 -27.96 -1.94 -2.41
CA GLU A 226 -29.17 -1.35 -3.01
C GLU A 226 -29.11 0.19 -3.08
N LEU A 227 -28.09 0.79 -2.44
CA LEU A 227 -27.92 2.24 -2.41
C LEU A 227 -27.49 2.74 -3.80
N ARG A 228 -28.10 3.85 -4.27
CA ARG A 228 -27.86 4.45 -5.58
C ARG A 228 -27.29 5.85 -5.44
N ILE A 229 -26.56 6.28 -6.45
CA ILE A 229 -26.11 7.68 -6.55
C ILE A 229 -27.32 8.61 -6.52
N GLY A 230 -27.27 9.63 -5.68
CA GLY A 230 -28.34 10.58 -5.47
C GLY A 230 -29.30 10.23 -4.33
N ASP A 231 -29.29 9.01 -3.80
CA ASP A 231 -30.06 8.65 -2.60
C ASP A 231 -29.60 9.48 -1.40
N GLU A 232 -30.57 9.98 -0.62
CA GLU A 232 -30.29 10.66 0.63
C GLU A 232 -30.49 9.68 1.80
N PHE A 233 -29.48 9.62 2.69
CA PHE A 233 -29.50 8.73 3.84
C PHE A 233 -29.12 9.47 5.12
N VAL A 234 -29.63 8.96 6.24
CA VAL A 234 -29.42 9.52 7.57
C VAL A 234 -28.24 8.81 8.24
N VAL A 235 -27.36 9.59 8.86
CA VAL A 235 -26.26 9.08 9.68
C VAL A 235 -26.37 9.69 11.08
N ARG A 236 -26.59 8.83 12.08
CA ARG A 236 -26.70 9.24 13.48
C ARG A 236 -25.35 9.21 14.19
N PRO A 237 -25.19 9.88 15.32
CA PRO A 237 -24.00 9.76 16.16
C PRO A 237 -23.66 8.31 16.47
N GLY A 238 -22.38 7.95 16.26
CA GLY A 238 -21.89 6.58 16.42
C GLY A 238 -22.09 5.66 15.20
N GLU A 239 -22.89 6.06 14.21
CA GLU A 239 -23.06 5.28 12.98
C GLU A 239 -21.94 5.56 11.98
N LYS A 240 -21.65 4.55 11.15
CA LYS A 240 -20.75 4.70 10.00
C LYS A 240 -21.48 5.37 8.85
N ILE A 241 -20.77 6.25 8.14
CA ILE A 241 -21.25 6.81 6.88
C ILE A 241 -21.31 5.69 5.86
N ALA A 242 -22.47 5.52 5.23
CA ALA A 242 -22.79 4.37 4.40
C ALA A 242 -21.93 4.30 3.13
N THR A 243 -21.74 5.44 2.45
CA THR A 243 -20.99 5.58 1.20
C THR A 243 -20.43 6.99 1.07
N ASP A 244 -19.61 7.25 0.07
CA ASP A 244 -19.12 8.59 -0.23
C ASP A 244 -20.29 9.50 -0.64
N GLY A 245 -20.29 10.71 -0.09
CA GLY A 245 -21.40 11.63 -0.32
C GLY A 245 -21.10 13.07 0.07
N VAL A 246 -22.12 13.91 -0.05
CA VAL A 246 -22.11 15.31 0.37
C VAL A 246 -23.19 15.53 1.43
N VAL A 247 -22.86 16.22 2.49
CA VAL A 247 -23.81 16.58 3.56
C VAL A 247 -24.87 17.53 2.97
N VAL A 248 -26.14 17.11 3.04
CA VAL A 248 -27.31 17.94 2.62
C VAL A 248 -27.78 18.80 3.78
N SER A 249 -27.81 18.25 5.00
CA SER A 249 -28.23 18.98 6.19
C SER A 249 -27.63 18.38 7.45
N GLY A 250 -27.45 19.21 8.46
CA GLY A 250 -26.86 18.87 9.74
C GLY A 250 -25.41 19.36 9.85
N THR A 251 -24.91 19.38 11.07
CA THR A 251 -23.49 19.65 11.41
C THR A 251 -23.00 18.59 12.36
N SER A 252 -21.78 18.10 12.20
CA SER A 252 -21.19 17.08 13.05
C SER A 252 -19.66 17.09 12.97
N ALA A 253 -19.03 16.31 13.85
CA ALA A 253 -17.63 15.90 13.71
C ALA A 253 -17.58 14.45 13.22
N VAL A 254 -16.74 14.17 12.22
CA VAL A 254 -16.57 12.85 11.61
C VAL A 254 -15.18 12.31 11.92
N ASP A 255 -15.11 11.15 12.53
CA ASP A 255 -13.86 10.44 12.78
C ASP A 255 -13.39 9.75 11.50
N VAL A 256 -12.36 10.28 10.91
CA VAL A 256 -11.71 9.78 9.68
C VAL A 256 -10.46 8.93 9.97
N SER A 257 -10.17 8.66 11.25
CA SER A 257 -8.93 7.99 11.70
C SER A 257 -8.72 6.62 11.08
N MET A 258 -9.79 5.92 10.71
CA MET A 258 -9.75 4.61 10.08
C MET A 258 -9.19 4.64 8.66
N LEU A 259 -9.30 5.78 7.97
CA LEU A 259 -8.83 5.98 6.59
C LEU A 259 -7.52 6.77 6.52
N THR A 260 -7.39 7.81 7.34
CA THR A 260 -6.26 8.74 7.30
C THR A 260 -5.21 8.48 8.38
N GLY A 261 -5.57 7.74 9.43
CA GLY A 261 -4.74 7.56 10.63
C GLY A 261 -4.72 8.76 11.58
N GLU A 262 -5.46 9.83 11.29
CA GLU A 262 -5.56 11.05 12.10
C GLU A 262 -6.61 10.88 13.20
N SER A 263 -6.23 11.13 14.46
CA SER A 263 -7.09 10.89 15.62
C SER A 263 -8.06 12.05 15.94
N VAL A 264 -7.96 13.17 15.22
CA VAL A 264 -8.83 14.34 15.46
C VAL A 264 -9.99 14.27 14.48
N PRO A 265 -11.26 14.24 14.97
CA PRO A 265 -12.42 14.28 14.11
C PRO A 265 -12.47 15.57 13.29
N VAL A 266 -12.95 15.47 12.05
CA VAL A 266 -13.11 16.60 11.13
C VAL A 266 -14.53 17.14 11.25
N GLU A 267 -14.66 18.43 11.47
CA GLU A 267 -15.98 19.10 11.48
C GLU A 267 -16.54 19.17 10.06
N VAL A 268 -17.82 18.83 9.91
CA VAL A 268 -18.54 18.84 8.64
C VAL A 268 -19.91 19.54 8.79
N ALA A 269 -20.28 20.27 7.74
CA ALA A 269 -21.54 21.00 7.63
C ALA A 269 -22.19 20.75 6.24
N ALA A 270 -23.36 21.33 6.00
CA ALA A 270 -24.04 21.22 4.70
C ALA A 270 -23.14 21.73 3.55
N GLY A 271 -22.97 20.92 2.52
CA GLY A 271 -22.08 21.15 1.37
C GLY A 271 -20.73 20.48 1.47
N ASP A 272 -20.32 19.99 2.65
CA ASP A 272 -19.04 19.32 2.80
C ASP A 272 -19.09 17.85 2.33
N PRO A 273 -18.00 17.36 1.70
CA PRO A 273 -17.88 15.96 1.31
C PRO A 273 -17.59 15.07 2.52
N VAL A 274 -18.14 13.87 2.51
CA VAL A 274 -17.90 12.84 3.52
C VAL A 274 -17.58 11.51 2.85
N THR A 275 -16.72 10.72 3.49
CA THR A 275 -16.25 9.45 2.94
C THR A 275 -16.92 8.28 3.65
N GLY A 276 -17.31 7.27 2.88
CA GLY A 276 -17.85 6.01 3.39
C GLY A 276 -16.91 5.32 4.39
N ALA A 277 -17.47 4.55 5.33
CA ALA A 277 -16.79 3.86 6.43
C ALA A 277 -16.24 4.75 7.57
N THR A 278 -16.23 6.10 7.43
CA THR A 278 -15.91 7.01 8.54
C THR A 278 -17.06 7.04 9.57
N VAL A 279 -16.78 7.42 10.81
CA VAL A 279 -17.75 7.35 11.90
C VAL A 279 -18.24 8.76 12.27
N ASN A 280 -19.54 8.94 12.26
CA ASN A 280 -20.15 10.18 12.72
C ASN A 280 -20.07 10.27 14.26
N ALA A 281 -19.33 11.26 14.79
CA ALA A 281 -19.09 11.38 16.24
C ALA A 281 -20.09 12.33 16.97
N GLY A 282 -20.77 13.20 16.21
CA GLY A 282 -21.55 14.29 16.81
C GLY A 282 -23.04 14.31 16.44
N GLY A 283 -23.43 15.26 15.60
CA GLY A 283 -24.81 15.54 15.22
C GLY A 283 -25.43 14.53 14.24
N ARG A 284 -26.74 14.68 13.98
CA ARG A 284 -27.43 13.93 12.93
C ARG A 284 -27.13 14.56 11.57
N LEU A 285 -26.61 13.78 10.63
CA LEU A 285 -26.35 14.19 9.26
C LEU A 285 -27.37 13.59 8.29
N VAL A 286 -27.72 14.32 7.25
CA VAL A 286 -28.34 13.80 6.04
C VAL A 286 -27.31 13.93 4.93
N VAL A 287 -26.95 12.82 4.30
CA VAL A 287 -25.91 12.73 3.29
C VAL A 287 -26.52 12.27 1.98
N ARG A 288 -26.17 12.91 0.85
CA ARG A 288 -26.53 12.46 -0.50
C ARG A 288 -25.38 11.66 -1.07
N ALA A 289 -25.64 10.42 -1.48
CA ALA A 289 -24.66 9.52 -2.09
C ALA A 289 -24.13 10.10 -3.41
N THR A 290 -22.80 10.22 -3.53
CA THR A 290 -22.12 10.66 -4.76
C THR A 290 -21.41 9.52 -5.48
N ARG A 291 -20.98 8.49 -4.72
CA ARG A 291 -20.37 7.26 -5.25
C ARG A 291 -20.92 6.05 -4.49
N VAL A 292 -21.04 4.91 -5.18
CA VAL A 292 -21.52 3.65 -4.59
C VAL A 292 -20.73 2.46 -5.10
N GLY A 293 -20.70 1.36 -4.35
CA GLY A 293 -20.08 0.09 -4.77
C GLY A 293 -18.58 0.21 -5.04
N ALA A 294 -18.14 -0.21 -6.22
CA ALA A 294 -16.74 -0.25 -6.61
C ALA A 294 -16.09 1.13 -6.80
N ASP A 295 -16.91 2.18 -6.97
CA ASP A 295 -16.43 3.54 -7.22
C ASP A 295 -16.18 4.32 -5.92
N THR A 296 -16.50 3.74 -4.76
CA THR A 296 -16.24 4.37 -3.46
C THR A 296 -14.73 4.47 -3.20
N GLN A 297 -14.33 5.49 -2.46
CA GLN A 297 -12.93 5.70 -2.08
C GLN A 297 -12.34 4.49 -1.35
N LEU A 298 -13.12 3.87 -0.48
CA LEU A 298 -12.72 2.63 0.22
C LEU A 298 -12.48 1.46 -0.75
N ALA A 299 -13.37 1.26 -1.74
CA ALA A 299 -13.22 0.20 -2.75
C ALA A 299 -12.01 0.45 -3.66
N GLN A 300 -11.77 1.70 -4.06
CA GLN A 300 -10.59 2.09 -4.83
C GLN A 300 -9.30 1.84 -4.05
N MET A 301 -9.26 2.19 -2.74
CA MET A 301 -8.13 1.88 -1.86
C MET A 301 -7.83 0.38 -1.82
N ALA A 302 -8.86 -0.44 -1.66
CA ALA A 302 -8.71 -1.89 -1.62
C ALA A 302 -8.15 -2.44 -2.93
N ARG A 303 -8.67 -1.97 -4.09
CA ARG A 303 -8.17 -2.33 -5.42
C ARG A 303 -6.70 -1.97 -5.61
N LEU A 304 -6.29 -0.75 -5.24
CA LEU A 304 -4.89 -0.33 -5.33
C LEU A 304 -3.95 -1.21 -4.50
N VAL A 305 -4.39 -1.65 -3.31
CA VAL A 305 -3.60 -2.57 -2.48
C VAL A 305 -3.54 -3.97 -3.10
N GLU A 306 -4.62 -4.46 -3.72
CA GLU A 306 -4.62 -5.75 -4.44
C GLU A 306 -3.70 -5.72 -5.67
N GLU A 307 -3.78 -4.67 -6.48
CA GLU A 307 -2.91 -4.47 -7.66
C GLU A 307 -1.43 -4.39 -7.25
N ALA A 308 -1.13 -3.70 -6.13
CA ALA A 308 0.22 -3.64 -5.58
C ALA A 308 0.79 -5.03 -5.23
N GLN A 309 -0.07 -5.98 -4.87
CA GLN A 309 0.34 -7.35 -4.53
C GLN A 309 0.51 -8.26 -5.75
N ALA A 310 -0.17 -7.97 -6.86
CA ALA A 310 -0.13 -8.76 -8.08
C ALA A 310 1.15 -8.53 -8.91
N GLY A 311 1.81 -7.39 -8.76
CA GLY A 311 3.01 -7.01 -9.51
C GLY A 311 4.26 -7.81 -9.10
N LYS A 312 5.08 -8.24 -10.06
CA LYS A 312 6.42 -8.80 -9.81
C LYS A 312 7.48 -7.71 -9.90
N SER A 313 8.18 -7.44 -8.81
CA SER A 313 9.30 -6.50 -8.78
C SER A 313 10.47 -6.92 -9.69
N ALA A 314 11.31 -5.95 -10.10
CA ALA A 314 12.57 -6.24 -10.76
C ALA A 314 13.48 -7.14 -9.91
N VAL A 315 13.47 -6.93 -8.58
CA VAL A 315 14.17 -7.79 -7.63
C VAL A 315 13.65 -9.22 -7.67
N GLN A 316 12.33 -9.43 -7.76
CA GLN A 316 11.76 -10.78 -7.83
C GLN A 316 12.10 -11.48 -9.15
N ARG A 317 12.05 -10.75 -10.27
CA ARG A 317 12.52 -11.26 -11.58
C ARG A 317 14.00 -11.66 -11.55
N LEU A 318 14.84 -10.89 -10.86
CA LEU A 318 16.26 -11.21 -10.66
C LEU A 318 16.44 -12.48 -9.82
N VAL A 319 15.70 -12.60 -8.73
CA VAL A 319 15.69 -13.78 -7.85
C VAL A 319 15.31 -15.05 -8.63
N ASP A 320 14.24 -14.99 -9.45
CA ASP A 320 13.80 -16.11 -10.27
C ASP A 320 14.89 -16.53 -11.28
N ARG A 321 15.57 -15.56 -11.90
CA ARG A 321 16.70 -15.80 -12.82
C ARG A 321 17.89 -16.44 -12.11
N ILE A 322 18.27 -15.92 -10.94
CA ILE A 322 19.38 -16.46 -10.13
C ILE A 322 19.06 -17.91 -9.74
N SER A 323 17.84 -18.17 -9.28
CA SER A 323 17.41 -19.52 -8.87
C SER A 323 17.48 -20.53 -10.02
N GLY A 324 17.14 -20.10 -11.25
CA GLY A 324 17.21 -20.94 -12.45
C GLY A 324 18.63 -21.39 -12.81
N VAL A 325 19.66 -20.61 -12.44
CA VAL A 325 21.07 -21.00 -12.63
C VAL A 325 21.63 -21.72 -11.40
N PHE A 326 21.24 -21.27 -10.22
CA PHE A 326 21.78 -21.77 -8.95
C PHE A 326 21.46 -23.27 -8.74
N VAL A 327 20.24 -23.72 -9.02
CA VAL A 327 19.82 -25.12 -8.79
C VAL A 327 20.63 -26.12 -9.64
N PRO A 328 20.82 -25.94 -10.96
CA PRO A 328 21.71 -26.78 -11.74
C PRO A 328 23.18 -26.79 -11.22
N VAL A 329 23.69 -25.63 -10.81
CA VAL A 329 25.05 -25.53 -10.24
C VAL A 329 25.18 -26.35 -8.94
N VAL A 330 24.18 -26.28 -8.09
CA VAL A 330 24.14 -27.07 -6.84
C VAL A 330 24.10 -28.58 -7.11
N ILE A 331 23.28 -29.00 -8.09
CA ILE A 331 23.24 -30.41 -8.47
C ILE A 331 24.61 -30.87 -8.97
N ALA A 332 25.27 -30.09 -9.83
CA ALA A 332 26.62 -30.39 -10.30
C ALA A 332 27.64 -30.45 -9.15
N LEU A 333 27.55 -29.50 -8.20
CA LEU A 333 28.41 -29.48 -7.01
C LEU A 333 28.17 -30.71 -6.12
N SER A 334 26.94 -31.14 -5.92
CA SER A 334 26.60 -32.35 -5.17
C SER A 334 27.18 -33.61 -5.82
N LEU A 335 27.02 -33.75 -7.16
CA LEU A 335 27.58 -34.88 -7.90
C LEU A 335 29.12 -34.84 -7.87
N THR A 336 29.74 -33.67 -7.98
CA THR A 336 31.19 -33.50 -7.85
C THR A 336 31.65 -33.89 -6.43
N THR A 337 30.94 -33.48 -5.41
CA THR A 337 31.23 -33.88 -4.01
C THR A 337 31.17 -35.39 -3.86
N LEU A 338 30.11 -36.02 -4.38
CA LEU A 338 29.99 -37.48 -4.38
C LEU A 338 31.21 -38.16 -5.06
N ALA A 339 31.53 -37.71 -6.26
CA ALA A 339 32.64 -38.25 -7.03
C ALA A 339 33.98 -38.10 -6.34
N VAL A 340 34.30 -36.90 -5.81
CA VAL A 340 35.57 -36.63 -5.10
C VAL A 340 35.68 -37.49 -3.85
N TRP A 341 34.62 -37.61 -3.03
CA TRP A 341 34.67 -38.46 -1.84
C TRP A 341 34.88 -39.95 -2.18
N LEU A 342 34.25 -40.45 -3.25
CA LEU A 342 34.45 -41.83 -3.73
C LEU A 342 35.89 -42.02 -4.22
N LEU A 343 36.43 -41.11 -5.01
CA LEU A 343 37.82 -41.16 -5.53
C LEU A 343 38.86 -41.06 -4.42
N LEU A 344 38.57 -40.34 -3.34
CA LEU A 344 39.46 -40.29 -2.16
C LEU A 344 39.32 -41.49 -1.23
N GLY A 345 38.47 -42.48 -1.53
CA GLY A 345 38.35 -43.70 -0.78
C GLY A 345 37.59 -43.63 0.55
N PHE A 346 36.74 -42.60 0.73
CA PHE A 346 35.96 -42.42 1.98
C PHE A 346 34.77 -43.39 2.12
N GLY A 347 34.49 -44.19 1.12
CA GLY A 347 33.35 -45.10 1.09
C GLY A 347 32.06 -44.47 0.55
N ALA A 348 31.10 -45.33 0.16
CA ALA A 348 29.89 -44.88 -0.53
C ALA A 348 28.93 -44.11 0.38
N ALA A 349 28.75 -44.54 1.64
CA ALA A 349 27.78 -43.92 2.54
C ALA A 349 28.19 -42.49 2.98
N PRO A 350 29.44 -42.23 3.45
CA PRO A 350 29.87 -40.86 3.73
C PRO A 350 29.84 -39.95 2.51
N ALA A 351 30.26 -40.46 1.34
CA ALA A 351 30.22 -39.73 0.07
C ALA A 351 28.79 -39.30 -0.30
N PHE A 352 27.85 -40.22 -0.17
CA PHE A 352 26.43 -40.00 -0.42
C PHE A 352 25.85 -38.96 0.59
N THR A 353 26.17 -39.09 1.86
CA THR A 353 25.71 -38.19 2.90
C THR A 353 26.19 -36.75 2.66
N ALA A 354 27.45 -36.56 2.29
CA ALA A 354 28.02 -35.27 1.96
C ALA A 354 27.30 -34.63 0.74
N ALA A 355 27.06 -35.45 -0.31
CA ALA A 355 26.31 -34.99 -1.49
C ALA A 355 24.87 -34.61 -1.17
N VAL A 356 24.18 -35.37 -0.35
CA VAL A 356 22.80 -35.07 0.11
C VAL A 356 22.80 -33.82 1.00
N ALA A 357 23.80 -33.64 1.90
CA ALA A 357 23.93 -32.44 2.70
C ALA A 357 24.08 -31.18 1.84
N VAL A 358 24.87 -31.26 0.74
CA VAL A 358 25.00 -30.16 -0.24
C VAL A 358 23.68 -29.85 -0.89
N LEU A 359 22.88 -30.84 -1.33
CA LEU A 359 21.56 -30.62 -1.93
C LEU A 359 20.59 -29.94 -0.95
N ILE A 360 20.58 -30.38 0.30
CA ILE A 360 19.64 -29.88 1.31
C ILE A 360 20.00 -28.46 1.71
N ILE A 361 21.27 -28.18 2.09
CA ILE A 361 21.64 -26.83 2.57
C ILE A 361 21.54 -25.76 1.49
N ALA A 362 21.70 -26.14 0.24
CA ALA A 362 21.63 -25.22 -0.87
C ALA A 362 20.19 -24.77 -1.21
N CYS A 363 19.16 -25.37 -0.62
CA CYS A 363 17.78 -24.95 -0.87
C CYS A 363 17.53 -23.53 -0.33
N PRO A 364 17.33 -22.52 -1.18
CA PRO A 364 17.07 -21.16 -0.71
C PRO A 364 15.57 -20.94 -0.39
N CYS A 365 15.00 -21.79 0.48
CA CYS A 365 13.55 -21.82 0.77
C CYS A 365 13.00 -20.45 1.21
N ALA A 366 13.80 -19.66 1.98
CA ALA A 366 13.42 -18.33 2.43
C ALA A 366 13.43 -17.26 1.32
N LEU A 367 14.07 -17.54 0.17
CA LEU A 367 14.22 -16.58 -0.93
C LEU A 367 12.88 -16.21 -1.56
N GLY A 368 12.02 -17.19 -1.82
CA GLY A 368 10.68 -16.99 -2.35
C GLY A 368 9.75 -16.19 -1.44
N LEU A 369 10.09 -16.09 -0.13
CA LEU A 369 9.33 -15.39 0.90
C LEU A 369 9.81 -13.96 1.15
N ALA A 370 11.07 -13.67 0.85
CA ALA A 370 11.75 -12.45 1.24
C ALA A 370 11.05 -11.19 0.71
N THR A 371 10.61 -11.20 -0.55
CA THR A 371 9.94 -10.07 -1.19
C THR A 371 8.44 -10.02 -0.91
N PRO A 372 7.64 -11.08 -1.14
CA PRO A 372 6.18 -10.98 -1.02
C PRO A 372 5.70 -10.63 0.39
N ILE A 373 6.29 -11.22 1.43
CA ILE A 373 5.84 -10.96 2.80
C ILE A 373 6.23 -9.55 3.26
N ALA A 374 7.45 -9.08 2.94
CA ALA A 374 7.87 -7.74 3.29
C ALA A 374 7.05 -6.68 2.53
N LEU A 375 6.76 -6.90 1.25
CA LEU A 375 5.90 -6.04 0.44
C LEU A 375 4.51 -5.95 1.06
N LEU A 376 3.87 -7.09 1.31
CA LEU A 376 2.54 -7.19 1.88
C LEU A 376 2.44 -6.51 3.27
N MET A 377 3.50 -6.66 4.11
CA MET A 377 3.56 -5.98 5.41
C MET A 377 3.76 -4.47 5.26
N GLY A 378 4.59 -4.03 4.32
CA GLY A 378 4.88 -2.62 4.06
C GLY A 378 3.68 -1.90 3.47
N THR A 379 3.09 -2.44 2.38
CA THR A 379 1.91 -1.84 1.74
C THR A 379 0.68 -1.88 2.64
N GLY A 380 0.44 -2.99 3.35
CA GLY A 380 -0.64 -3.09 4.32
C GLY A 380 -0.49 -2.12 5.50
N ARG A 381 0.75 -1.87 5.96
CA ARG A 381 0.99 -0.84 6.97
C ARG A 381 0.82 0.57 6.40
N GLY A 382 1.26 0.80 5.15
CA GLY A 382 1.02 2.05 4.43
C GLY A 382 -0.47 2.37 4.34
N ALA A 383 -1.28 1.41 3.90
CA ALA A 383 -2.73 1.57 3.78
C ALA A 383 -3.40 1.96 5.12
N GLN A 384 -2.97 1.35 6.24
CA GLN A 384 -3.43 1.72 7.59
C GLN A 384 -3.03 3.15 8.02
N LEU A 385 -2.07 3.74 7.35
CA LEU A 385 -1.58 5.11 7.58
C LEU A 385 -2.09 6.08 6.51
N GLY A 386 -3.03 5.66 5.66
CA GLY A 386 -3.50 6.45 4.54
C GLY A 386 -2.47 6.65 3.41
N ILE A 387 -1.48 5.75 3.31
CA ILE A 387 -0.44 5.77 2.27
C ILE A 387 -0.65 4.56 1.37
N LEU A 388 -1.16 4.76 0.16
CA LEU A 388 -1.41 3.70 -0.81
C LEU A 388 -0.27 3.63 -1.82
N ILE A 389 0.41 2.49 -1.89
CA ILE A 389 1.58 2.27 -2.77
C ILE A 389 1.15 1.29 -3.86
N LYS A 390 1.21 1.68 -5.14
CA LYS A 390 0.69 0.90 -6.27
C LYS A 390 1.52 -0.33 -6.65
N GLY A 391 2.71 -0.50 -6.13
CA GLY A 391 3.48 -1.70 -6.48
C GLY A 391 4.88 -1.75 -5.92
N PRO A 392 5.56 -2.89 -6.12
CA PRO A 392 6.91 -3.07 -5.64
C PRO A 392 7.95 -2.21 -6.38
N GLU A 393 7.68 -1.80 -7.62
CA GLU A 393 8.56 -0.94 -8.43
C GLU A 393 8.66 0.46 -7.82
N VAL A 394 7.56 0.95 -7.22
CA VAL A 394 7.49 2.22 -6.50
C VAL A 394 8.47 2.27 -5.32
N LEU A 395 8.69 1.13 -4.63
CA LEU A 395 9.66 1.06 -3.54
C LEU A 395 11.10 1.27 -4.04
N GLU A 396 11.40 0.82 -5.26
CA GLU A 396 12.71 0.97 -5.89
C GLU A 396 12.93 2.42 -6.35
N SER A 397 11.92 3.03 -6.99
CA SER A 397 11.92 4.45 -7.38
C SER A 397 12.11 5.35 -6.17
N THR A 398 11.33 5.14 -5.11
CA THR A 398 11.39 5.94 -3.87
C THR A 398 12.79 6.00 -3.23
N ARG A 399 13.61 4.94 -3.41
CA ARG A 399 14.98 4.94 -2.89
C ARG A 399 15.89 5.88 -3.63
N ARG A 400 15.67 6.06 -4.94
CA ARG A 400 16.58 6.75 -5.86
C ARG A 400 16.31 8.25 -5.91
N VAL A 401 15.09 8.66 -5.52
CA VAL A 401 14.68 10.07 -5.53
C VAL A 401 15.64 10.92 -4.70
N ASP A 402 16.07 12.02 -5.30
CA ASP A 402 16.91 13.07 -4.72
C ASP A 402 16.23 14.46 -4.74
N THR A 403 15.26 14.66 -5.62
CA THR A 403 14.55 15.92 -5.81
C THR A 403 13.05 15.68 -5.67
N ILE A 404 12.34 16.55 -4.92
CA ILE A 404 10.90 16.49 -4.78
C ILE A 404 10.26 17.80 -5.22
N VAL A 405 9.49 17.73 -6.30
CA VAL A 405 8.72 18.85 -6.84
C VAL A 405 7.36 18.87 -6.15
N LEU A 406 7.03 19.98 -5.55
CA LEU A 406 5.79 20.22 -4.82
C LEU A 406 4.94 21.21 -5.60
N ASP A 407 3.75 20.80 -6.02
CA ASP A 407 2.78 21.76 -6.52
C ASP A 407 2.37 22.72 -5.39
N LYS A 408 2.00 23.95 -5.71
CA LYS A 408 1.56 24.91 -4.72
C LYS A 408 0.14 24.61 -4.24
N THR A 409 -0.80 24.65 -5.16
CA THR A 409 -2.26 24.68 -4.87
C THR A 409 -2.75 23.31 -4.40
N GLY A 410 -3.44 23.24 -3.26
CA GLY A 410 -3.96 21.99 -2.70
C GLY A 410 -2.88 21.07 -2.11
N THR A 411 -1.60 21.27 -2.42
CA THR A 411 -0.47 20.50 -1.92
C THR A 411 0.26 21.22 -0.78
N VAL A 412 0.94 22.32 -1.06
CA VAL A 412 1.60 23.16 -0.04
C VAL A 412 0.58 24.08 0.64
N THR A 413 -0.45 24.53 -0.11
CA THR A 413 -1.55 25.36 0.36
C THR A 413 -2.84 24.55 0.52
N GLU A 414 -3.86 25.16 1.12
CA GLU A 414 -5.17 24.50 1.35
C GLU A 414 -5.96 24.25 0.05
N GLY A 415 -5.58 24.93 -1.05
CA GLY A 415 -6.30 24.89 -2.32
C GLY A 415 -7.65 25.60 -2.27
N ARG A 416 -7.89 26.35 -1.21
CA ARG A 416 -9.10 27.13 -1.00
C ARG A 416 -8.73 28.59 -0.72
N MET A 417 -9.35 29.49 -1.50
CA MET A 417 -9.26 30.90 -1.18
C MET A 417 -9.92 31.20 0.17
N SER A 418 -9.28 31.99 0.99
CA SER A 418 -9.76 32.44 2.30
C SER A 418 -9.58 33.95 2.41
N LEU A 419 -10.53 34.63 3.07
CA LEU A 419 -10.34 36.02 3.42
C LEU A 419 -9.27 36.07 4.53
N VAL A 420 -8.15 36.73 4.23
CA VAL A 420 -7.00 36.87 5.14
C VAL A 420 -7.14 38.16 5.98
N ASP A 421 -7.59 39.24 5.34
CA ASP A 421 -7.75 40.49 5.98
C ASP A 421 -8.89 41.32 5.36
N ALA A 422 -9.50 42.20 6.16
CA ALA A 422 -10.48 43.17 5.72
C ALA A 422 -10.09 44.52 6.31
N ILE A 423 -9.61 45.42 5.47
CA ILE A 423 -9.03 46.70 5.81
C ILE A 423 -10.06 47.80 5.49
N PRO A 424 -10.80 48.33 6.48
CA PRO A 424 -11.79 49.36 6.24
C PRO A 424 -11.14 50.72 6.02
N ALA A 425 -11.80 51.58 5.29
CA ALA A 425 -11.47 53.04 5.22
C ALA A 425 -11.78 53.74 6.54
N ASP A 426 -11.24 54.95 6.71
CA ASP A 426 -11.52 55.75 7.88
C ASP A 426 -13.04 55.98 8.04
N GLY A 427 -13.54 55.72 9.26
CA GLY A 427 -14.96 55.86 9.58
C GLY A 427 -15.86 54.67 9.18
N VAL A 428 -15.32 53.63 8.60
CA VAL A 428 -16.04 52.40 8.26
C VAL A 428 -15.63 51.29 9.24
N SER A 429 -16.57 50.51 9.74
CA SER A 429 -16.25 49.37 10.58
C SER A 429 -15.94 48.13 9.72
N ARG A 430 -15.13 47.21 10.28
CA ARG A 430 -14.88 45.89 9.65
C ARG A 430 -16.18 45.15 9.40
N GLU A 431 -17.11 45.22 10.35
CA GLU A 431 -18.42 44.57 10.27
C GLU A 431 -19.25 45.10 9.08
N GLU A 432 -19.27 46.43 8.88
CA GLU A 432 -19.99 47.06 7.77
C GLU A 432 -19.35 46.72 6.43
N LEU A 433 -18.01 46.71 6.34
CA LEU A 433 -17.26 46.29 5.14
C LEU A 433 -17.58 44.85 4.75
N LEU A 434 -17.56 43.94 5.73
CA LEU A 434 -17.89 42.53 5.50
C LEU A 434 -19.38 42.35 5.18
N ARG A 435 -20.28 43.09 5.79
CA ARG A 435 -21.71 43.00 5.53
C ARG A 435 -22.05 43.39 4.09
N VAL A 436 -21.55 44.51 3.62
CA VAL A 436 -21.83 45.00 2.26
C VAL A 436 -21.01 44.20 1.23
N GLY A 437 -19.70 44.06 1.41
CA GLY A 437 -18.82 43.35 0.50
C GLY A 437 -19.16 41.86 0.45
N GLY A 438 -19.41 41.23 1.61
CA GLY A 438 -19.80 39.84 1.71
C GLY A 438 -21.16 39.53 1.08
N ALA A 439 -22.14 40.43 1.23
CA ALA A 439 -23.44 40.27 0.57
C ALA A 439 -23.29 40.35 -0.95
N LEU A 440 -22.56 41.34 -1.46
CA LEU A 440 -22.33 41.50 -2.89
C LEU A 440 -21.60 40.27 -3.51
N GLU A 441 -20.55 39.82 -2.84
CA GLU A 441 -19.77 38.64 -3.28
C GLU A 441 -20.54 37.32 -3.11
N ALA A 442 -21.54 37.23 -2.22
CA ALA A 442 -22.38 36.05 -2.04
C ALA A 442 -23.22 35.68 -3.27
N ALA A 443 -23.44 36.65 -4.17
CA ALA A 443 -24.16 36.43 -5.41
C ALA A 443 -23.26 35.94 -6.56
N SER A 444 -21.93 35.83 -6.33
CA SER A 444 -20.94 35.38 -7.32
C SER A 444 -20.46 33.96 -7.06
N GLU A 445 -20.31 33.15 -8.11
CA GLU A 445 -19.73 31.79 -8.06
C GLU A 445 -18.18 31.79 -8.07
N HIS A 446 -17.56 32.97 -8.17
CA HIS A 446 -16.09 33.06 -8.25
C HIS A 446 -15.43 32.63 -6.93
N PRO A 447 -14.30 31.83 -6.94
CA PRO A 447 -13.67 31.36 -5.72
C PRO A 447 -13.29 32.44 -4.70
N ILE A 448 -12.84 33.62 -5.17
CA ILE A 448 -12.54 34.79 -4.34
C ILE A 448 -13.82 35.29 -3.65
N ALA A 449 -14.89 35.41 -4.42
CA ALA A 449 -16.18 35.87 -3.94
C ALA A 449 -16.75 34.92 -2.87
N GLN A 450 -16.70 33.63 -3.13
CA GLN A 450 -17.16 32.63 -2.18
C GLN A 450 -16.33 32.60 -0.88
N ALA A 451 -15.04 32.93 -0.95
CA ALA A 451 -14.19 33.07 0.24
C ALA A 451 -14.63 34.22 1.12
N VAL A 452 -14.87 35.38 0.51
CA VAL A 452 -15.36 36.60 1.19
C VAL A 452 -16.74 36.35 1.81
N ALA A 453 -17.67 35.82 1.03
CA ALA A 453 -19.03 35.54 1.45
C ALA A 453 -19.11 34.54 2.60
N ARG A 454 -18.25 33.51 2.60
CA ARG A 454 -18.15 32.50 3.68
C ARG A 454 -17.73 33.17 4.98
N THR A 455 -16.60 33.86 4.96
CA THR A 455 -16.12 34.54 6.16
C THR A 455 -17.12 35.58 6.69
N ALA A 456 -17.77 36.30 5.79
CA ALA A 456 -18.81 37.28 6.20
C ALA A 456 -20.03 36.56 6.85
N ARG A 457 -20.44 35.41 6.35
CA ARG A 457 -21.51 34.61 7.00
C ARG A 457 -21.08 34.03 8.35
N ASP A 458 -19.84 33.59 8.46
CA ASP A 458 -19.30 33.00 9.69
C ASP A 458 -19.22 34.08 10.81
N GLU A 459 -18.79 35.30 10.45
CA GLU A 459 -18.65 36.39 11.42
C GLU A 459 -19.99 37.11 11.76
N LEU A 460 -20.89 37.25 10.76
CA LEU A 460 -22.08 38.09 10.88
C LEU A 460 -23.41 37.33 10.86
N GLY A 461 -23.40 36.05 10.44
CA GLY A 461 -24.60 35.27 10.25
C GLY A 461 -25.25 35.53 8.88
N ALA A 462 -26.55 35.84 8.86
CA ALA A 462 -27.28 36.10 7.61
C ALA A 462 -26.83 37.39 6.94
N LEU A 463 -26.51 37.33 5.66
CA LEU A 463 -26.13 38.50 4.88
C LEU A 463 -27.36 39.11 4.19
N PRO A 464 -27.36 40.46 3.94
CA PRO A 464 -28.42 41.12 3.17
C PRO A 464 -28.58 40.56 1.77
N ALA A 465 -29.79 40.63 1.22
CA ALA A 465 -30.04 40.28 -0.18
C ALA A 465 -29.45 41.34 -1.11
N VAL A 466 -28.96 40.92 -2.27
CA VAL A 466 -28.44 41.79 -3.32
C VAL A 466 -29.48 41.93 -4.41
N GLU A 467 -29.76 43.17 -4.82
CA GLU A 467 -30.59 43.50 -5.93
C GLU A 467 -29.74 43.98 -7.13
N SER A 468 -30.26 43.81 -8.35
CA SER A 468 -29.61 44.26 -9.60
C SER A 468 -28.13 43.85 -9.71
N PHE A 469 -27.82 42.58 -9.32
CA PHE A 469 -26.48 42.04 -9.42
C PHE A 469 -25.98 41.99 -10.86
N ALA A 470 -24.77 42.46 -11.11
CA ALA A 470 -24.07 42.33 -12.37
C ALA A 470 -22.62 41.85 -12.13
N ASN A 471 -22.17 40.91 -12.97
CA ASN A 471 -20.80 40.46 -12.98
C ASN A 471 -20.07 41.03 -14.18
N ASP A 472 -18.95 41.73 -13.95
CA ASP A 472 -18.02 42.22 -14.98
C ASP A 472 -16.82 41.27 -15.04
N PRO A 473 -16.75 40.37 -16.04
CA PRO A 473 -15.75 39.33 -16.09
C PRO A 473 -14.32 39.84 -16.01
N GLY A 474 -13.56 39.31 -15.02
CA GLY A 474 -12.16 39.70 -14.78
C GLY A 474 -11.94 41.03 -14.10
N ARG A 475 -12.99 41.82 -13.81
CA ARG A 475 -12.91 43.13 -13.17
C ARG A 475 -13.54 43.17 -11.80
N GLY A 476 -14.72 42.55 -11.61
CA GLY A 476 -15.40 42.52 -10.35
C GLY A 476 -16.91 42.38 -10.46
N VAL A 477 -17.64 42.78 -9.44
CA VAL A 477 -19.11 42.66 -9.34
C VAL A 477 -19.72 43.97 -8.87
N SER A 478 -20.99 44.21 -9.24
CA SER A 478 -21.76 45.37 -8.82
C SER A 478 -23.19 44.93 -8.47
N GLY A 479 -23.87 45.73 -7.64
CA GLY A 479 -25.25 45.49 -7.24
C GLY A 479 -25.73 46.49 -6.23
N VAL A 480 -26.96 46.29 -5.73
CA VAL A 480 -27.56 47.15 -4.69
C VAL A 480 -27.70 46.30 -3.41
N VAL A 481 -27.08 46.75 -2.32
CA VAL A 481 -27.12 46.12 -1.00
C VAL A 481 -27.74 47.09 0.00
N GLU A 482 -28.84 46.73 0.61
CA GLU A 482 -29.58 47.60 1.56
C GLU A 482 -29.87 49.01 0.98
N GLY A 483 -30.23 49.08 -0.33
CA GLY A 483 -30.53 50.35 -1.00
C GLY A 483 -29.29 51.18 -1.41
N ARG A 484 -28.07 50.69 -1.18
CA ARG A 484 -26.80 51.35 -1.55
C ARG A 484 -26.23 50.70 -2.82
N GLY A 485 -25.84 51.50 -3.79
CA GLY A 485 -25.11 51.04 -4.96
C GLY A 485 -23.71 50.61 -4.57
N ALA A 486 -23.39 49.30 -4.66
CA ALA A 486 -22.15 48.70 -4.21
C ALA A 486 -21.35 48.11 -5.36
N LEU A 487 -20.02 48.17 -5.26
CA LEU A 487 -19.03 47.60 -6.19
C LEU A 487 -17.99 46.80 -5.39
N ALA A 488 -17.55 45.69 -5.93
CA ALA A 488 -16.38 44.97 -5.41
C ALA A 488 -15.52 44.51 -6.58
N GLY A 489 -14.25 44.92 -6.63
CA GLY A 489 -13.41 44.55 -7.76
C GLY A 489 -12.03 45.19 -7.79
N ARG A 490 -11.41 45.12 -8.97
CA ARG A 490 -10.11 45.72 -9.27
C ARG A 490 -10.22 47.23 -9.45
N PRO A 491 -9.11 47.99 -9.27
CA PRO A 491 -9.09 49.45 -9.47
C PRO A 491 -9.68 49.91 -10.83
N ALA A 492 -9.52 49.13 -11.87
CA ALA A 492 -10.08 49.43 -13.19
C ALA A 492 -11.61 49.53 -13.19
N LEU A 493 -12.30 48.63 -12.45
CA LEU A 493 -13.76 48.68 -12.32
C LEU A 493 -14.18 49.95 -11.59
N LEU A 494 -13.52 50.30 -10.48
CA LEU A 494 -13.82 51.51 -9.72
C LEU A 494 -13.60 52.79 -10.56
N ALA A 495 -12.53 52.81 -11.37
CA ALA A 495 -12.23 53.91 -12.27
C ALA A 495 -13.35 54.14 -13.33
N ASP A 496 -13.89 53.04 -13.92
CA ASP A 496 -15.00 53.13 -14.87
C ASP A 496 -16.28 53.68 -14.24
N TRP A 497 -16.45 53.50 -12.93
CA TRP A 497 -17.56 54.07 -12.15
C TRP A 497 -17.21 55.40 -11.50
N ALA A 498 -16.08 56.02 -11.88
CA ALA A 498 -15.58 57.30 -11.36
C ALA A 498 -15.41 57.33 -9.81
N VAL A 499 -15.15 56.18 -9.20
CA VAL A 499 -14.88 56.03 -7.77
C VAL A 499 -13.39 56.25 -7.50
N ALA A 500 -13.05 57.30 -6.75
CA ALA A 500 -11.67 57.56 -6.34
C ALA A 500 -11.26 56.59 -5.22
N VAL A 501 -10.06 56.01 -5.35
CA VAL A 501 -9.50 55.15 -4.30
C VAL A 501 -8.55 56.01 -3.42
N PRO A 502 -8.82 56.13 -2.13
CA PRO A 502 -7.92 56.84 -1.20
C PRO A 502 -6.51 56.23 -1.18
N GLU A 503 -5.47 57.08 -1.01
CA GLU A 503 -4.07 56.65 -1.02
C GLU A 503 -3.79 55.52 0.01
N ALA A 504 -4.41 55.54 1.16
CA ALA A 504 -4.31 54.48 2.19
C ALA A 504 -4.79 53.13 1.70
N LEU A 505 -5.94 53.09 1.00
CA LEU A 505 -6.48 51.82 0.45
C LEU A 505 -5.68 51.34 -0.76
N ALA A 506 -5.18 52.26 -1.60
CA ALA A 506 -4.30 51.92 -2.71
C ALA A 506 -2.95 51.34 -2.20
N ALA A 507 -2.39 51.94 -1.12
CA ALA A 507 -1.20 51.39 -0.46
C ALA A 507 -1.45 50.00 0.15
N ALA A 508 -2.59 49.81 0.82
CA ALA A 508 -2.99 48.50 1.37
C ALA A 508 -3.13 47.45 0.27
N GLN A 509 -3.74 47.80 -0.87
CA GLN A 509 -3.85 46.90 -2.02
C GLN A 509 -2.46 46.58 -2.60
N ALA A 510 -1.59 47.56 -2.77
CA ALA A 510 -0.25 47.34 -3.28
C ALA A 510 0.58 46.47 -2.32
N ALA A 511 0.46 46.67 -1.02
CA ALA A 511 1.11 45.83 -0.01
C ALA A 511 0.63 44.37 -0.09
N ALA A 512 -0.69 44.16 -0.18
CA ALA A 512 -1.23 42.82 -0.35
C ALA A 512 -0.74 42.16 -1.66
N ALA A 513 -0.69 42.91 -2.76
CA ALA A 513 -0.17 42.40 -4.04
C ALA A 513 1.34 42.09 -3.95
N ALA A 514 2.13 42.85 -3.23
CA ALA A 514 3.56 42.58 -3.01
C ALA A 514 3.80 41.32 -2.18
N GLU A 515 2.85 40.95 -1.32
CA GLU A 515 2.84 39.68 -0.55
C GLU A 515 2.17 38.51 -1.33
N GLY A 516 1.78 38.75 -2.59
CA GLY A 516 1.17 37.70 -3.42
C GLY A 516 -0.28 37.42 -3.11
N ARG A 517 -0.96 38.29 -2.41
CA ARG A 517 -2.37 38.16 -2.05
C ARG A 517 -3.25 38.88 -3.07
N THR A 518 -4.48 38.45 -3.22
CA THR A 518 -5.46 39.14 -4.06
C THR A 518 -6.24 40.10 -3.22
N ALA A 519 -6.22 41.38 -3.61
CA ALA A 519 -6.95 42.45 -2.93
C ALA A 519 -8.12 42.93 -3.80
N VAL A 520 -9.32 42.92 -3.26
CA VAL A 520 -10.58 43.39 -3.86
C VAL A 520 -10.99 44.67 -3.13
N ILE A 521 -11.15 45.77 -3.86
CA ILE A 521 -11.63 47.04 -3.30
C ILE A 521 -13.15 46.99 -3.29
N VAL A 522 -13.74 47.34 -2.15
CA VAL A 522 -15.20 47.48 -1.99
C VAL A 522 -15.55 48.95 -1.91
N ALA A 523 -16.57 49.34 -2.67
CA ALA A 523 -17.07 50.70 -2.69
C ALA A 523 -18.61 50.73 -2.60
N TRP A 524 -19.17 51.74 -1.98
CA TRP A 524 -20.60 52.04 -2.03
C TRP A 524 -20.86 53.53 -1.90
N ASP A 525 -21.97 53.97 -2.43
CA ASP A 525 -22.37 55.38 -2.47
C ASP A 525 -21.30 56.29 -3.12
N GLY A 526 -20.57 55.76 -4.14
CA GLY A 526 -19.57 56.53 -4.88
C GLY A 526 -18.21 56.69 -4.20
N GLU A 527 -17.97 56.02 -3.07
CA GLU A 527 -16.70 56.09 -2.34
C GLU A 527 -16.12 54.71 -2.07
N ALA A 528 -14.79 54.56 -2.20
CA ALA A 528 -14.09 53.33 -1.80
C ALA A 528 -14.07 53.20 -0.28
N ARG A 529 -14.59 52.12 0.26
CA ARG A 529 -14.86 51.93 1.68
C ARG A 529 -13.95 50.90 2.36
N GLY A 530 -13.20 50.12 1.59
CA GLY A 530 -12.20 49.21 2.15
C GLY A 530 -11.63 48.24 1.13
N VAL A 531 -10.70 47.42 1.61
CA VAL A 531 -10.02 46.37 0.83
C VAL A 531 -10.24 45.02 1.52
N LEU A 532 -10.68 44.03 0.76
CA LEU A 532 -10.78 42.65 1.17
C LEU A 532 -9.59 41.88 0.59
N VAL A 533 -8.75 41.31 1.44
CA VAL A 533 -7.54 40.57 1.05
C VAL A 533 -7.80 39.10 1.13
N VAL A 534 -7.67 38.42 -0.01
CA VAL A 534 -7.93 36.98 -0.16
C VAL A 534 -6.67 36.28 -0.60
N ALA A 535 -6.37 35.15 0.01
CA ALA A 535 -5.23 34.31 -0.37
C ALA A 535 -5.55 32.82 -0.16
N ASP A 536 -4.81 31.97 -0.86
CA ASP A 536 -4.75 30.55 -0.58
C ASP A 536 -3.74 30.31 0.55
N ARG A 537 -4.22 29.88 1.71
CA ARG A 537 -3.40 29.74 2.92
C ARG A 537 -2.43 28.56 2.79
N ILE A 538 -1.20 28.76 3.26
CA ILE A 538 -0.25 27.67 3.43
C ILE A 538 -0.75 26.77 4.56
N LYS A 539 -0.76 25.44 4.33
CA LYS A 539 -1.11 24.48 5.39
C LYS A 539 -0.12 24.60 6.54
N THR A 540 -0.61 24.63 7.76
CA THR A 540 0.21 24.75 8.98
C THR A 540 1.27 23.66 9.10
N THR A 541 1.10 22.55 8.39
CA THR A 541 1.99 21.38 8.40
C THR A 541 3.04 21.42 7.29
N SER A 542 2.96 22.35 6.32
CA SER A 542 3.81 22.35 5.12
C SER A 542 5.29 22.61 5.44
N ALA A 543 5.60 23.59 6.29
CA ALA A 543 6.98 23.88 6.68
C ALA A 543 7.63 22.67 7.38
N GLU A 544 6.90 21.99 8.28
CA GLU A 544 7.36 20.77 8.94
C GLU A 544 7.56 19.64 7.93
N ALA A 545 6.65 19.48 6.98
CA ALA A 545 6.75 18.45 5.92
C ALA A 545 8.00 18.66 5.07
N VAL A 546 8.24 19.91 4.64
CA VAL A 546 9.44 20.29 3.85
C VAL A 546 10.73 20.01 4.64
N ALA A 547 10.77 20.38 5.93
CA ALA A 547 11.92 20.08 6.79
C ALA A 547 12.18 18.56 6.90
N ARG A 548 11.13 17.74 7.03
CA ARG A 548 11.22 16.28 7.07
C ARG A 548 11.72 15.68 5.75
N LEU A 549 11.26 16.19 4.61
CA LEU A 549 11.71 15.78 3.29
C LEU A 549 13.20 16.08 3.09
N ARG A 550 13.66 17.26 3.52
CA ARG A 550 15.10 17.60 3.53
C ARG A 550 15.92 16.67 4.42
N ALA A 551 15.43 16.36 5.60
CA ALA A 551 16.10 15.42 6.51
C ALA A 551 16.25 14.00 5.90
N LEU A 552 15.41 13.64 4.92
CA LEU A 552 15.51 12.40 4.14
C LEU A 552 16.47 12.51 2.95
N GLY A 553 17.12 13.66 2.76
CA GLY A 553 18.06 13.91 1.67
C GLY A 553 17.38 14.28 0.35
N LEU A 554 16.13 14.78 0.38
CA LEU A 554 15.42 15.26 -0.80
C LEU A 554 15.56 16.78 -0.90
N GLU A 555 15.75 17.30 -2.11
CA GLU A 555 15.74 18.73 -2.44
C GLU A 555 14.33 19.16 -2.79
N PRO A 556 13.62 19.96 -1.94
CA PRO A 556 12.28 20.43 -2.28
C PRO A 556 12.34 21.56 -3.30
N VAL A 557 11.47 21.49 -4.32
CA VAL A 557 11.30 22.49 -5.38
C VAL A 557 9.83 22.88 -5.43
N LEU A 558 9.50 24.16 -5.28
CA LEU A 558 8.13 24.64 -5.44
C LEU A 558 7.85 24.88 -6.93
N LEU A 559 6.75 24.29 -7.44
CA LEU A 559 6.28 24.47 -8.80
C LEU A 559 4.90 25.13 -8.80
N THR A 560 4.75 26.26 -9.51
CA THR A 560 3.48 26.99 -9.52
C THR A 560 3.28 27.77 -10.82
N GLY A 561 2.00 27.99 -11.16
CA GLY A 561 1.60 28.93 -12.21
C GLY A 561 1.53 30.39 -11.78
N ASP A 562 1.73 30.68 -10.48
CA ASP A 562 1.76 32.04 -9.97
C ASP A 562 3.02 32.77 -10.42
N ASN A 563 2.97 34.10 -10.34
CA ASN A 563 4.16 34.92 -10.62
C ASN A 563 5.27 34.70 -9.58
N ALA A 564 6.49 35.10 -9.96
CA ALA A 564 7.69 34.85 -9.15
C ALA A 564 7.61 35.46 -7.73
N THR A 565 6.93 36.60 -7.54
CA THR A 565 6.81 37.25 -6.26
C THR A 565 5.96 36.46 -5.28
N VAL A 566 4.78 35.99 -5.72
CA VAL A 566 3.86 35.14 -4.95
C VAL A 566 4.55 33.82 -4.61
N ALA A 567 5.17 33.21 -5.59
CA ALA A 567 5.86 31.92 -5.45
C ALA A 567 7.03 32.01 -4.45
N ALA A 568 7.80 33.10 -4.47
CA ALA A 568 8.90 33.32 -3.53
C ALA A 568 8.40 33.51 -2.08
N HIS A 569 7.26 34.19 -1.89
CA HIS A 569 6.66 34.36 -0.56
C HIS A 569 6.22 33.01 0.03
N VAL A 570 5.46 32.22 -0.74
CA VAL A 570 5.01 30.88 -0.33
C VAL A 570 6.21 29.96 -0.05
N ALA A 571 7.23 30.00 -0.89
CA ALA A 571 8.43 29.20 -0.71
C ALA A 571 9.19 29.57 0.57
N ALA A 572 9.35 30.86 0.85
CA ALA A 572 10.03 31.33 2.06
C ALA A 572 9.28 30.88 3.34
N GLU A 573 7.94 30.99 3.36
CA GLU A 573 7.13 30.55 4.49
C GLU A 573 7.13 29.03 4.66
N ALA A 574 7.11 28.27 3.56
CA ALA A 574 7.21 26.81 3.58
C ALA A 574 8.65 26.31 3.81
N GLY A 575 9.65 27.18 3.74
CA GLY A 575 11.07 26.82 3.88
C GLY A 575 11.64 26.14 2.63
N ILE A 576 11.20 26.49 1.41
CA ILE A 576 11.67 25.94 0.13
C ILE A 576 12.61 26.96 -0.55
N ASP A 577 13.83 26.53 -0.91
CA ASP A 577 14.83 27.44 -1.49
C ASP A 577 14.73 27.56 -3.01
N ARG A 578 14.30 26.49 -3.69
CA ARG A 578 14.20 26.46 -5.15
C ARG A 578 12.76 26.61 -5.60
N VAL A 579 12.51 27.62 -6.45
CA VAL A 579 11.18 27.97 -6.96
C VAL A 579 11.19 27.97 -8.49
N ILE A 580 10.14 27.42 -9.08
CA ILE A 580 9.87 27.47 -10.53
C ILE A 580 8.46 28.06 -10.67
N ALA A 581 8.38 29.35 -11.01
CA ALA A 581 7.16 30.13 -11.14
C ALA A 581 6.74 30.31 -12.60
N ASP A 582 5.56 30.93 -12.81
CA ASP A 582 4.99 31.28 -14.13
C ASP A 582 4.85 30.08 -15.08
N VAL A 583 4.60 28.86 -14.54
CA VAL A 583 4.49 27.62 -15.32
C VAL A 583 3.04 27.32 -15.66
N LEU A 584 2.71 27.26 -16.94
CA LEU A 584 1.36 26.85 -17.37
C LEU A 584 1.11 25.36 -17.01
N PRO A 585 -0.14 24.96 -16.76
CA PRO A 585 -0.47 23.59 -16.39
C PRO A 585 0.10 22.53 -17.35
N ARG A 586 0.03 22.77 -18.68
CA ARG A 586 0.56 21.87 -19.71
C ARG A 586 2.09 21.77 -19.70
N ASP A 587 2.77 22.79 -19.18
CA ASP A 587 4.24 22.88 -19.21
C ASP A 587 4.88 22.30 -17.94
N LYS A 588 4.08 21.91 -16.93
CA LYS A 588 4.58 21.27 -15.70
C LYS A 588 5.33 19.96 -16.00
N VAL A 589 4.88 19.20 -16.99
CA VAL A 589 5.55 17.97 -17.42
C VAL A 589 6.94 18.22 -17.97
N ASP A 590 7.14 19.35 -18.69
CA ASP A 590 8.43 19.70 -19.26
C ASP A 590 9.42 20.17 -18.17
N VAL A 591 8.92 20.74 -17.07
CA VAL A 591 9.75 21.04 -15.90
C VAL A 591 10.30 19.76 -15.27
N VAL A 592 9.45 18.75 -15.07
CA VAL A 592 9.86 17.44 -14.54
C VAL A 592 10.90 16.81 -15.46
N ARG A 593 10.63 16.78 -16.78
CA ARG A 593 11.54 16.22 -17.79
C ARG A 593 12.89 16.95 -17.79
N ARG A 594 12.90 18.28 -17.72
CA ARG A 594 14.15 19.06 -17.65
C ARG A 594 14.99 18.72 -16.43
N LEU A 595 14.36 18.55 -15.25
CA LEU A 595 15.06 18.12 -14.04
C LEU A 595 15.64 16.71 -14.19
N GLN A 596 14.91 15.80 -14.84
CA GLN A 596 15.40 14.45 -15.16
C GLN A 596 16.57 14.51 -16.16
N ASP A 597 16.53 15.38 -17.17
CA ASP A 597 17.63 15.61 -18.13
C ASP A 597 18.87 16.22 -17.44
N GLU A 598 18.70 16.97 -16.35
CA GLU A 598 19.76 17.44 -15.46
C GLU A 598 20.39 16.29 -14.63
N GLY A 599 19.91 15.05 -14.77
CA GLY A 599 20.39 13.88 -14.05
C GLY A 599 19.76 13.71 -12.67
N ARG A 600 18.69 14.44 -12.34
CA ARG A 600 17.94 14.30 -11.10
C ARG A 600 16.96 13.15 -11.17
N VAL A 601 16.74 12.49 -10.05
CA VAL A 601 15.66 11.51 -9.87
C VAL A 601 14.50 12.19 -9.14
N VAL A 602 13.44 12.46 -9.88
CA VAL A 602 12.40 13.41 -9.50
C VAL A 602 11.17 12.71 -8.91
N ALA A 603 10.78 13.09 -7.69
CA ALA A 603 9.42 12.89 -7.21
C ALA A 603 8.56 14.11 -7.51
N MET A 604 7.28 13.91 -7.84
CA MET A 604 6.28 14.97 -7.99
C MET A 604 5.13 14.74 -7.01
N VAL A 605 4.72 15.79 -6.29
CA VAL A 605 3.53 15.78 -5.42
C VAL A 605 2.55 16.81 -5.95
N GLY A 606 1.30 16.39 -6.19
CA GLY A 606 0.24 17.27 -6.70
C GLY A 606 -1.16 16.73 -6.36
N ASP A 607 -2.20 17.53 -6.60
CA ASP A 607 -3.58 17.18 -6.29
C ASP A 607 -4.54 17.35 -7.47
N GLY A 608 -4.15 18.11 -8.50
CA GLY A 608 -5.02 18.55 -9.60
C GLY A 608 -4.98 17.67 -10.85
N VAL A 609 -6.01 17.82 -11.70
CA VAL A 609 -6.03 17.29 -13.08
C VAL A 609 -4.82 17.81 -13.87
N ASN A 610 -4.42 19.04 -13.61
CA ASN A 610 -3.30 19.71 -14.26
C ASN A 610 -1.94 19.07 -13.95
N ASP A 611 -1.86 18.27 -12.88
CA ASP A 611 -0.64 17.61 -12.43
C ASP A 611 -0.51 16.17 -12.93
N ALA A 612 -1.60 15.56 -13.42
CA ALA A 612 -1.63 14.15 -13.80
C ALA A 612 -0.51 13.77 -14.78
N ALA A 613 -0.27 14.61 -15.81
CA ALA A 613 0.81 14.38 -16.76
C ALA A 613 2.22 14.50 -16.13
N ALA A 614 2.41 15.43 -15.20
CA ALA A 614 3.67 15.62 -14.47
C ALA A 614 3.90 14.51 -13.44
N LEU A 615 2.83 14.04 -12.76
CA LEU A 615 2.87 12.89 -11.85
C LEU A 615 3.28 11.61 -12.60
N ALA A 616 2.69 11.36 -13.78
CA ALA A 616 3.03 10.21 -14.61
C ALA A 616 4.45 10.28 -15.22
N GLN A 617 4.97 11.49 -15.48
CA GLN A 617 6.32 11.70 -16.01
C GLN A 617 7.40 11.53 -14.96
N ALA A 618 7.10 11.85 -13.69
CA ALA A 618 8.07 11.77 -12.60
C ALA A 618 8.57 10.33 -12.38
N ASP A 619 9.79 10.17 -11.83
CA ASP A 619 10.29 8.86 -11.41
C ASP A 619 9.47 8.29 -10.22
N LEU A 620 8.75 9.18 -9.53
CA LEU A 620 7.83 8.85 -8.45
C LEU A 620 6.71 9.88 -8.37
N GLY A 621 5.51 9.54 -8.82
CA GLY A 621 4.32 10.37 -8.69
C GLY A 621 3.60 10.14 -7.35
N MET A 622 3.29 11.20 -6.62
CA MET A 622 2.51 11.16 -5.38
C MET A 622 1.28 12.06 -5.50
N ALA A 623 0.08 11.50 -5.44
CA ALA A 623 -1.16 12.28 -5.43
C ALA A 623 -1.66 12.50 -4.02
N MET A 624 -2.15 13.73 -3.74
CA MET A 624 -2.91 14.02 -2.54
C MET A 624 -4.31 13.40 -2.66
N GLY A 625 -4.80 12.76 -1.62
CA GLY A 625 -6.12 12.09 -1.62
C GLY A 625 -7.32 13.05 -1.68
N THR A 626 -7.07 14.34 -1.44
CA THR A 626 -8.01 15.43 -1.68
C THR A 626 -8.07 15.85 -3.14
N GLY A 627 -7.20 15.29 -3.98
CA GLY A 627 -7.07 15.59 -5.40
C GLY A 627 -8.10 14.89 -6.27
N THR A 628 -7.94 15.06 -7.58
CA THR A 628 -8.83 14.47 -8.58
C THR A 628 -8.52 13.00 -8.84
N ASP A 629 -9.51 12.25 -9.30
CA ASP A 629 -9.36 10.84 -9.67
C ASP A 629 -8.26 10.65 -10.73
N ALA A 630 -8.12 11.59 -11.68
CA ALA A 630 -7.07 11.56 -12.70
C ALA A 630 -5.65 11.67 -12.11
N ALA A 631 -5.46 12.53 -11.08
CA ALA A 631 -4.17 12.62 -10.39
C ALA A 631 -3.87 11.36 -9.59
N ILE A 632 -4.88 10.80 -8.91
CA ILE A 632 -4.78 9.55 -8.16
C ILE A 632 -4.41 8.40 -9.11
N GLU A 633 -5.06 8.29 -10.27
CA GLU A 633 -4.78 7.24 -11.26
C GLU A 633 -3.37 7.36 -11.86
N ALA A 634 -2.90 8.57 -12.12
CA ALA A 634 -1.58 8.85 -12.68
C ALA A 634 -0.42 8.66 -11.68
N SER A 635 -0.69 8.62 -10.36
CA SER A 635 0.34 8.56 -9.33
C SER A 635 0.78 7.14 -9.00
N ASP A 636 1.99 6.98 -8.45
CA ASP A 636 2.54 5.74 -7.89
C ASP A 636 2.15 5.55 -6.41
N ILE A 637 2.01 6.66 -5.69
CA ILE A 637 1.59 6.69 -4.29
C ILE A 637 0.42 7.65 -4.14
N THR A 638 -0.63 7.22 -3.44
CA THR A 638 -1.74 8.09 -3.06
C THR A 638 -1.68 8.36 -1.55
N LEU A 639 -1.67 9.64 -1.18
CA LEU A 639 -1.68 10.13 0.19
C LEU A 639 -3.12 10.49 0.55
N VAL A 640 -3.84 9.59 1.21
CA VAL A 640 -5.29 9.73 1.50
C VAL A 640 -5.60 10.97 2.33
N SER A 641 -4.71 11.30 3.27
CA SER A 641 -4.79 12.57 4.00
C SER A 641 -4.33 13.74 3.12
N GLY A 642 -4.94 14.90 3.31
CA GLY A 642 -4.49 16.15 2.69
C GLY A 642 -3.19 16.72 3.29
N ASP A 643 -2.50 15.96 4.15
CA ASP A 643 -1.31 16.40 4.87
C ASP A 643 -0.01 16.01 4.14
N LEU A 644 0.78 17.02 3.78
CA LEU A 644 2.06 16.81 3.08
C LEU A 644 3.09 16.01 3.92
N ARG A 645 2.96 15.95 5.25
CA ARG A 645 3.83 15.12 6.11
C ARG A 645 3.74 13.63 5.75
N ALA A 646 2.60 13.20 5.22
CA ALA A 646 2.43 11.83 4.74
C ALA A 646 3.37 11.47 3.58
N ALA A 647 3.81 12.44 2.76
CA ALA A 647 4.81 12.20 1.71
C ALA A 647 6.16 11.79 2.31
N ALA A 648 6.61 12.46 3.39
CA ALA A 648 7.83 12.08 4.08
C ALA A 648 7.72 10.67 4.72
N ASP A 649 6.57 10.35 5.31
CA ASP A 649 6.33 9.02 5.89
C ASP A 649 6.22 7.93 4.82
N ALA A 650 5.67 8.24 3.65
CA ALA A 650 5.63 7.34 2.48
C ALA A 650 7.05 6.98 2.01
N VAL A 651 7.93 7.97 1.87
CA VAL A 651 9.34 7.77 1.52
C VAL A 651 10.06 6.91 2.58
N ARG A 652 9.85 7.19 3.86
CA ARG A 652 10.46 6.40 4.96
C ARG A 652 9.99 4.95 4.98
N LEU A 653 8.68 4.74 4.84
CA LEU A 653 8.08 3.40 4.84
C LEU A 653 8.57 2.60 3.63
N SER A 654 8.58 3.21 2.44
CA SER A 654 9.05 2.57 1.21
C SER A 654 10.54 2.18 1.32
N ARG A 655 11.40 3.10 1.77
CA ARG A 655 12.83 2.81 2.00
C ARG A 655 13.05 1.72 3.04
N ARG A 656 12.26 1.70 4.13
CA ARG A 656 12.33 0.66 5.16
C ARG A 656 11.87 -0.69 4.63
N THR A 657 10.80 -0.72 3.85
CA THR A 657 10.27 -1.96 3.24
C THR A 657 11.29 -2.56 2.28
N LEU A 658 11.86 -1.74 1.39
CA LEU A 658 12.92 -2.18 0.47
C LEU A 658 14.19 -2.63 1.21
N GLY A 659 14.57 -1.93 2.29
CA GLY A 659 15.68 -2.34 3.14
C GLY A 659 15.45 -3.71 3.79
N THR A 660 14.23 -3.97 4.26
CA THR A 660 13.83 -5.27 4.80
C THR A 660 13.88 -6.36 3.74
N ILE A 661 13.38 -6.10 2.51
CA ILE A 661 13.47 -7.03 1.37
C ILE A 661 14.93 -7.39 1.09
N LYS A 662 15.80 -6.38 0.95
CA LYS A 662 17.25 -6.61 0.69
C LYS A 662 17.95 -7.36 1.81
N GLY A 663 17.64 -7.04 3.06
CA GLY A 663 18.18 -7.76 4.22
C GLY A 663 17.73 -9.21 4.25
N ASN A 664 16.44 -9.48 3.99
CA ASN A 664 15.90 -10.83 3.89
C ASN A 664 16.57 -11.63 2.77
N LEU A 665 16.74 -11.04 1.59
CA LEU A 665 17.42 -11.68 0.46
C LEU A 665 18.88 -11.98 0.78
N PHE A 666 19.59 -11.02 1.38
CA PHE A 666 20.98 -11.23 1.80
C PHE A 666 21.09 -12.44 2.74
N TRP A 667 20.30 -12.48 3.81
CA TRP A 667 20.36 -13.57 4.77
C TRP A 667 19.89 -14.90 4.18
N ALA A 668 18.87 -14.90 3.30
CA ALA A 668 18.40 -16.10 2.62
C ALA A 668 19.47 -16.76 1.73
N PHE A 669 20.46 -15.99 1.23
CA PHE A 669 21.57 -16.50 0.44
C PHE A 669 22.83 -16.73 1.25
N ALA A 670 23.18 -15.82 2.17
CA ALA A 670 24.47 -15.80 2.83
C ALA A 670 24.76 -17.07 3.61
N TYR A 671 23.78 -17.58 4.37
CA TYR A 671 23.98 -18.81 5.14
C TYR A 671 24.13 -20.04 4.24
N ASN A 672 23.40 -20.12 3.11
CA ASN A 672 23.53 -21.22 2.16
C ASN A 672 24.94 -21.26 1.57
N VAL A 673 25.41 -20.08 1.07
CA VAL A 673 26.76 -19.98 0.49
C VAL A 673 27.84 -20.31 1.51
N ALA A 674 27.69 -19.84 2.74
CA ALA A 674 28.66 -20.12 3.82
C ALA A 674 28.65 -21.60 4.27
N ALA A 675 27.51 -22.25 4.26
CA ALA A 675 27.37 -23.63 4.71
C ALA A 675 27.64 -24.67 3.61
N LEU A 676 27.61 -24.31 2.33
CA LEU A 676 27.94 -25.22 1.21
C LEU A 676 29.34 -25.87 1.33
N PRO A 677 30.43 -25.13 1.58
CA PRO A 677 31.74 -25.73 1.79
C PRO A 677 31.80 -26.69 2.98
N LEU A 678 31.09 -26.35 4.09
CA LEU A 678 31.02 -27.20 5.27
C LEU A 678 30.31 -28.52 4.96
N ALA A 679 29.21 -28.46 4.18
CA ALA A 679 28.51 -29.65 3.72
C ALA A 679 29.38 -30.52 2.79
N ALA A 680 30.05 -29.91 1.81
CA ALA A 680 30.93 -30.60 0.87
C ALA A 680 32.14 -31.25 1.58
N LEU A 681 32.66 -30.66 2.66
CA LEU A 681 33.73 -31.20 3.48
C LEU A 681 33.24 -32.24 4.51
N GLY A 682 31.94 -32.55 4.58
CA GLY A 682 31.37 -33.51 5.51
C GLY A 682 31.28 -33.00 6.97
N LEU A 683 31.43 -31.68 7.17
CA LEU A 683 31.36 -31.06 8.51
C LEU A 683 29.94 -30.70 8.94
N LEU A 684 28.95 -30.86 8.01
CA LEU A 684 27.56 -30.52 8.25
C LEU A 684 26.66 -31.74 8.04
N ASN A 685 25.95 -32.14 9.08
CA ASN A 685 24.94 -33.18 9.00
C ASN A 685 23.71 -32.68 8.21
N PRO A 686 23.11 -33.48 7.29
CA PRO A 686 21.93 -33.10 6.52
C PRO A 686 20.73 -32.64 7.36
N MET A 687 20.54 -33.19 8.55
CA MET A 687 19.47 -32.79 9.49
C MET A 687 19.65 -31.36 10.01
N LEU A 688 20.89 -31.00 10.34
CA LEU A 688 21.23 -29.62 10.75
C LEU A 688 21.05 -28.63 9.59
N ALA A 689 21.35 -29.06 8.37
CA ALA A 689 21.08 -28.28 7.17
C ALA A 689 19.56 -27.99 7.03
N GLY A 690 18.72 -29.02 7.22
CA GLY A 690 17.24 -28.87 7.20
C GLY A 690 16.71 -27.94 8.30
N ALA A 691 17.25 -28.04 9.52
CA ALA A 691 16.89 -27.16 10.62
C ALA A 691 17.30 -25.69 10.36
N ALA A 692 18.49 -25.47 9.79
CA ALA A 692 18.96 -24.13 9.42
C ALA A 692 18.05 -23.47 8.36
N MET A 693 17.57 -24.27 7.38
CA MET A 693 16.61 -23.79 6.37
C MET A 693 15.27 -23.36 6.99
N ALA A 694 14.73 -24.17 7.91
CA ALA A 694 13.48 -23.83 8.61
C ALA A 694 13.65 -22.54 9.43
N PHE A 695 14.77 -22.42 10.16
CA PHE A 695 15.10 -21.22 10.93
C PHE A 695 15.21 -19.96 10.04
N SER A 696 15.86 -20.07 8.88
CA SER A 696 15.97 -18.98 7.92
C SER A 696 14.59 -18.49 7.45
N SER A 697 13.67 -19.41 7.14
CA SER A 697 12.30 -19.05 6.75
C SER A 697 11.56 -18.31 7.87
N VAL A 698 11.68 -18.79 9.12
CA VAL A 698 11.10 -18.13 10.30
C VAL A 698 11.70 -16.74 10.51
N PHE A 699 13.03 -16.62 10.34
CA PHE A 699 13.73 -15.33 10.47
C PHE A 699 13.22 -14.31 9.44
N VAL A 700 13.12 -14.67 8.17
CA VAL A 700 12.63 -13.79 7.08
C VAL A 700 11.20 -13.34 7.34
N VAL A 701 10.33 -14.25 7.77
CA VAL A 701 8.95 -13.92 8.18
C VAL A 701 8.94 -12.97 9.36
N GLY A 702 9.68 -13.29 10.43
CA GLY A 702 9.78 -12.47 11.64
C GLY A 702 10.29 -11.05 11.36
N ASN A 703 11.36 -10.92 10.54
CA ASN A 703 11.91 -9.64 10.14
C ASN A 703 10.91 -8.81 9.32
N SER A 704 10.17 -9.44 8.42
CA SER A 704 9.11 -8.77 7.64
C SER A 704 7.96 -8.27 8.52
N LEU A 705 7.56 -9.04 9.54
CA LEU A 705 6.52 -8.66 10.50
C LEU A 705 6.89 -7.41 11.32
N LEU A 706 8.16 -7.07 11.47
CA LEU A 706 8.61 -5.84 12.15
C LEU A 706 8.15 -4.57 11.42
N LEU A 707 7.85 -4.63 10.12
CA LEU A 707 7.28 -3.51 9.37
C LEU A 707 5.92 -3.05 9.93
N ARG A 708 5.14 -3.94 10.55
CA ARG A 708 3.89 -3.58 11.25
C ARG A 708 4.09 -2.56 12.36
N ARG A 709 5.30 -2.49 12.94
CA ARG A 709 5.66 -1.55 14.00
C ARG A 709 6.11 -0.19 13.49
N PHE A 710 6.08 0.04 12.17
CA PHE A 710 6.38 1.36 11.62
C PHE A 710 5.39 2.39 12.17
N ARG A 711 5.93 3.52 12.63
CA ARG A 711 5.14 4.65 13.17
C ARG A 711 5.44 5.90 12.36
N PRO A 712 4.41 6.70 12.01
CA PRO A 712 4.61 8.01 11.47
C PRO A 712 5.34 8.89 12.50
N ILE A 713 6.05 9.90 12.03
CA ILE A 713 6.67 10.88 12.93
C ILE A 713 5.52 11.74 13.48
N ARG A 714 5.22 11.63 14.76
CA ARG A 714 4.26 12.52 15.41
C ARG A 714 4.86 13.92 15.49
N PRO A 715 4.05 15.00 15.34
CA PRO A 715 4.50 16.34 15.67
C PRO A 715 4.97 16.33 17.14
N GLU A 716 6.12 16.93 17.37
CA GLU A 716 6.55 17.23 18.73
C GLU A 716 5.41 18.03 19.38
N LYS A 717 4.84 17.54 20.48
CA LYS A 717 3.86 18.33 21.23
C LYS A 717 4.55 19.66 21.52
N ALA A 718 4.05 20.74 20.91
CA ALA A 718 4.46 22.07 21.28
C ALA A 718 4.39 22.13 22.81
N ALA A 719 5.53 22.31 23.44
CA ALA A 719 5.60 22.50 24.88
C ALA A 719 4.66 23.69 25.21
N ARG A 720 3.57 23.39 25.94
CA ARG A 720 2.65 24.39 26.45
C ARG A 720 3.35 25.26 27.48
#